data_7e3040515d2d9f2364108a69cf08379a
#
_entry.id   7e3040515d2d9f2364108a69cf08379a
#
_cell.length_a   1.000
_cell.length_b   1.000
_cell.length_c   1.000
_cell.angle_alpha   90.00
_cell.angle_beta   90.00
_cell.angle_gamma   90.00
#
_symmetry.space_group_name_H-M   'P 1'
#
loop_
_entity.id
_entity.type
_entity.pdbx_description
1 polymer ?
#
loop_
_entity_poly.entity_id
_entity_poly.type
_entity_poly.pdbx_seq_one_letter_code
_entity_poly.pdbx_strand_id
1 'polypeptide(L)'
;MLSADTEKKLFLLDAYALIYRAYFAFSKNPRINSLGQNTSAAFGFTNVLIDIIKNEKPTHIAVVFDPPGGSVQRQEDFQEYKANREAMPEDIRSMITPIKELIRAFNIEVIEVAGYEADDVVGSLSVLAEKNGFTTYMMTPDKDYAQLVTPSTFIYKPGRGGAPPQILGVKEVREKFQVSEPIQVIDILGLWGDASDNIPGIPGIGEKTSKLLISKYGSMEGIFENVEDLKGKQKENVIAFKEQGLMSKKLATIIIDIDLEFDEKKLLLKDLDREKIKNIFTELEFRNLSKRVLGEDLVVEKKGLPDKKEKTISRTTVSGQLDLFGVQSMIEPSEPKETSSFKTIVTENGKYHLVNDAEQIQELLTLLNKQVEVCFDTETSSIEARHAELVGISFCFKNKEAYYVPITESENIKDNRIQLFKAFFLNPKVLKIGHNLKYDIKVLNRYDINISKNCFDTMIAHYLINPEARQSMDFLAEFYLEYKAISIVELIGKKGKNQKNMRDLSPEQVCDYACEDADITFQLKKLFEKEINKPHLKSLFYDVEMPLMFVLKSMENEGIALDVPALSLFGESVEKDLVRLAEEITKAAGETFNIDSPRQLGEILFDKLKISSKAKKTKTGQYATSEDVLVKHRKDHPIVESILEYRQLKKLKSTYIDPLPELCDIKDGRIHTHFMQTVTATGRLSSNNPNLQNIPIRSAKGREIRKAFVAKNENHQLMAVD
;
A
#
# COMPACT_ATOMS: atom_id res chain seq x y z
N MET A 1 -12.88 34.67 20.10
CA MET A 1 -13.56 34.10 21.29
C MET A 1 -14.40 32.94 20.76
N LEU A 2 -13.99 31.70 21.08
CA LEU A 2 -14.78 30.51 20.76
C LEU A 2 -16.06 30.56 21.60
N SER A 3 -17.21 30.27 21.00
CA SER A 3 -18.48 30.16 21.72
C SER A 3 -18.39 29.05 22.76
N ALA A 4 -19.06 29.20 23.92
CA ALA A 4 -18.97 28.35 25.10
C ALA A 4 -19.45 26.88 24.91
N ASP A 5 -19.77 26.45 23.67
CA ASP A 5 -20.31 25.13 23.32
C ASP A 5 -19.44 24.32 22.34
N THR A 6 -18.19 24.71 22.10
CA THR A 6 -17.33 23.93 21.19
C THR A 6 -16.63 22.83 21.98
N GLU A 7 -16.89 21.57 21.66
CA GLU A 7 -16.21 20.40 22.24
C GLU A 7 -14.70 20.56 22.11
N LYS A 8 -13.95 20.48 23.23
CA LYS A 8 -12.49 20.59 23.27
C LYS A 8 -11.87 19.28 22.80
N LYS A 9 -11.40 19.28 21.55
CA LYS A 9 -10.84 18.10 20.87
C LYS A 9 -9.32 18.23 20.75
N LEU A 10 -8.56 17.42 21.49
CA LEU A 10 -7.10 17.39 21.49
C LEU A 10 -6.56 16.20 20.73
N PHE A 11 -5.63 16.42 19.76
CA PHE A 11 -4.86 15.38 19.12
C PHE A 11 -3.41 15.40 19.61
N LEU A 12 -2.95 14.27 20.17
CA LEU A 12 -1.56 14.05 20.57
C LEU A 12 -0.93 13.04 19.59
N LEU A 13 0.05 13.47 18.82
CA LEU A 13 0.68 12.68 17.76
C LEU A 13 2.02 12.13 18.26
N ASP A 14 2.18 10.81 18.24
CA ASP A 14 3.46 10.12 18.43
C ASP A 14 4.33 10.31 17.18
N ALA A 15 5.35 11.14 17.27
CA ALA A 15 6.13 11.59 16.12
C ALA A 15 6.86 10.44 15.43
N TYR A 16 7.68 9.67 16.18
CA TYR A 16 8.50 8.64 15.57
C TYR A 16 7.67 7.50 14.99
N ALA A 17 6.62 7.09 15.66
CA ALA A 17 5.72 6.06 15.14
C ALA A 17 5.12 6.46 13.78
N LEU A 18 4.75 7.73 13.59
CA LEU A 18 4.23 8.26 12.34
C LEU A 18 5.32 8.48 11.28
N ILE A 19 6.50 8.99 11.66
CA ILE A 19 7.65 9.21 10.78
C ILE A 19 8.15 7.88 10.19
N TYR A 20 8.37 6.87 11.02
CA TYR A 20 8.77 5.53 10.56
C TYR A 20 7.72 4.90 9.65
N ARG A 21 6.44 5.00 10.03
CA ARG A 21 5.33 4.54 9.17
C ARG A 21 5.35 5.23 7.82
N ALA A 22 5.54 6.55 7.78
CA ALA A 22 5.62 7.33 6.56
C ALA A 22 6.82 6.91 5.71
N TYR A 23 8.01 6.80 6.29
CA TYR A 23 9.21 6.38 5.59
C TYR A 23 9.07 4.99 4.95
N PHE A 24 8.60 4.00 5.70
CA PHE A 24 8.44 2.64 5.18
C PHE A 24 7.30 2.51 4.16
N ALA A 25 6.32 3.39 4.17
CA ALA A 25 5.29 3.43 3.12
C ALA A 25 5.89 3.73 1.73
N PHE A 26 7.00 4.46 1.68
CA PHE A 26 7.73 4.80 0.45
C PHE A 26 8.99 3.95 0.23
N SER A 27 9.24 2.91 1.02
CA SER A 27 10.47 2.11 0.93
C SER A 27 10.73 1.49 -0.44
N LYS A 28 9.67 1.17 -1.19
CA LYS A 28 9.76 0.62 -2.56
C LYS A 28 9.96 1.69 -3.64
N ASN A 29 9.55 2.93 -3.36
CA ASN A 29 9.65 4.06 -4.29
C ASN A 29 9.93 5.35 -3.50
N PRO A 30 11.16 5.54 -3.00
CA PRO A 30 11.53 6.66 -2.15
C PRO A 30 11.46 7.98 -2.92
N ARG A 31 11.01 9.02 -2.26
CA ARG A 31 10.96 10.39 -2.78
C ARG A 31 12.33 11.04 -2.59
N ILE A 32 13.04 11.23 -3.69
CA ILE A 32 14.36 11.86 -3.69
C ILE A 32 14.22 13.24 -4.33
N ASN A 33 14.62 14.30 -3.60
CA ASN A 33 14.66 15.66 -4.15
C ASN A 33 15.87 15.84 -5.10
N SER A 34 15.99 17.00 -5.76
CA SER A 34 17.08 17.31 -6.69
C SER A 34 18.47 17.31 -6.04
N LEU A 35 18.55 17.45 -4.71
CA LEU A 35 19.76 17.38 -3.91
C LEU A 35 20.17 15.95 -3.53
N GLY A 36 19.37 14.94 -3.95
CA GLY A 36 19.63 13.53 -3.63
C GLY A 36 19.16 13.10 -2.23
N GLN A 37 18.43 13.93 -1.51
CA GLN A 37 17.91 13.61 -0.17
C GLN A 37 16.60 12.83 -0.27
N ASN A 38 16.44 11.82 0.57
CA ASN A 38 15.20 11.05 0.67
C ASN A 38 14.20 11.80 1.58
N THR A 39 13.24 12.47 0.97
CA THR A 39 12.22 13.29 1.65
C THR A 39 10.94 12.50 1.99
N SER A 40 10.92 11.18 1.81
CA SER A 40 9.75 10.31 1.99
C SER A 40 9.11 10.43 3.38
N ALA A 41 9.95 10.46 4.43
CA ALA A 41 9.49 10.57 5.81
C ALA A 41 8.76 11.90 6.06
N ALA A 42 9.36 13.02 5.65
CA ALA A 42 8.77 14.35 5.79
C ALA A 42 7.49 14.49 4.95
N PHE A 43 7.49 14.00 3.71
CA PHE A 43 6.33 14.05 2.84
C PHE A 43 5.14 13.26 3.41
N GLY A 44 5.37 12.02 3.82
CA GLY A 44 4.30 11.17 4.35
C GLY A 44 3.77 11.68 5.70
N PHE A 45 4.65 12.16 6.59
CA PHE A 45 4.25 12.79 7.84
C PHE A 45 3.40 14.04 7.60
N THR A 46 3.80 14.90 6.66
CA THR A 46 3.05 16.12 6.31
C THR A 46 1.66 15.80 5.77
N ASN A 47 1.52 14.78 4.93
CA ASN A 47 0.20 14.35 4.44
C ASN A 47 -0.71 13.94 5.59
N VAL A 48 -0.21 13.12 6.52
CA VAL A 48 -0.97 12.68 7.70
C VAL A 48 -1.40 13.89 8.53
N LEU A 49 -0.51 14.87 8.75
CA LEU A 49 -0.81 16.07 9.50
C LEU A 49 -1.92 16.90 8.85
N ILE A 50 -1.83 17.11 7.53
CA ILE A 50 -2.84 17.85 6.75
C ILE A 50 -4.19 17.12 6.80
N ASP A 51 -4.18 15.79 6.69
CA ASP A 51 -5.40 14.98 6.72
C ASP A 51 -6.13 15.13 8.07
N ILE A 52 -5.39 15.09 9.18
CA ILE A 52 -5.98 15.31 10.52
C ILE A 52 -6.56 16.71 10.64
N ILE A 53 -5.81 17.74 10.26
CA ILE A 53 -6.27 19.13 10.38
C ILE A 53 -7.56 19.34 9.56
N LYS A 54 -7.62 18.78 8.34
CA LYS A 54 -8.77 18.96 7.45
C LYS A 54 -9.98 18.12 7.84
N ASN A 55 -9.77 16.85 8.13
CA ASN A 55 -10.85 15.88 8.30
C ASN A 55 -11.34 15.83 9.74
N GLU A 56 -10.43 15.82 10.72
CA GLU A 56 -10.78 15.70 12.14
C GLU A 56 -11.04 17.06 12.81
N LYS A 57 -10.54 18.14 12.22
CA LYS A 57 -10.74 19.54 12.69
C LYS A 57 -10.48 19.70 14.20
N PRO A 58 -9.29 19.28 14.69
CA PRO A 58 -8.97 19.39 16.11
C PRO A 58 -9.01 20.85 16.56
N THR A 59 -9.48 21.10 17.80
CA THR A 59 -9.33 22.42 18.42
C THR A 59 -7.92 22.62 18.94
N HIS A 60 -7.29 21.52 19.40
CA HIS A 60 -5.94 21.51 19.98
C HIS A 60 -5.14 20.35 19.40
N ILE A 61 -3.84 20.54 19.22
CA ILE A 61 -2.95 19.55 18.64
C ILE A 61 -1.51 19.75 19.12
N ALA A 62 -0.82 18.64 19.37
CA ALA A 62 0.62 18.64 19.61
C ALA A 62 1.28 17.41 19.01
N VAL A 63 2.57 17.51 18.72
CA VAL A 63 3.40 16.40 18.25
C VAL A 63 4.49 16.14 19.28
N VAL A 64 4.54 14.91 19.79
CA VAL A 64 5.43 14.50 20.86
C VAL A 64 6.57 13.66 20.30
N PHE A 65 7.80 14.02 20.63
CA PHE A 65 9.01 13.32 20.22
C PHE A 65 9.69 12.65 21.40
N ASP A 66 10.26 11.46 21.19
CA ASP A 66 11.20 10.88 22.14
C ASP A 66 12.48 11.75 22.19
N PRO A 67 13.04 12.00 23.37
CA PRO A 67 14.31 12.70 23.49
C PRO A 67 15.48 11.81 23.05
N PRO A 68 16.64 12.40 22.69
CA PRO A 68 17.87 11.65 22.51
C PRO A 68 18.24 10.88 23.79
N GLY A 69 18.41 9.55 23.66
CA GLY A 69 18.75 8.68 24.79
C GLY A 69 17.57 7.89 25.38
N GLY A 70 16.33 8.20 25.00
CA GLY A 70 15.12 7.47 25.47
C GLY A 70 14.82 7.63 26.96
N SER A 71 14.17 6.63 27.57
CA SER A 71 13.84 6.62 29.00
C SER A 71 15.04 6.21 29.85
N VAL A 72 15.50 7.12 30.69
CA VAL A 72 16.62 6.87 31.62
C VAL A 72 16.20 5.81 32.65
N GLN A 73 14.99 5.92 33.20
CA GLN A 73 14.51 5.03 34.27
C GLN A 73 14.36 3.59 33.77
N ARG A 74 13.77 3.35 32.56
CA ARG A 74 13.62 2.00 32.01
C ARG A 74 14.97 1.34 31.70
N GLN A 75 15.98 2.14 31.27
CA GLN A 75 17.34 1.66 31.03
C GLN A 75 18.10 1.32 32.34
N GLU A 76 17.84 2.06 33.41
CA GLU A 76 18.38 1.74 34.73
C GLU A 76 17.74 0.46 35.32
N ASP A 77 16.43 0.28 35.14
CA ASP A 77 15.69 -0.89 35.59
C ASP A 77 16.08 -2.16 34.79
N PHE A 78 16.38 -2.02 33.48
CA PHE A 78 16.72 -3.12 32.60
C PHE A 78 17.65 -2.65 31.46
N GLN A 79 18.94 -2.93 31.59
CA GLN A 79 19.97 -2.48 30.65
C GLN A 79 19.76 -2.95 29.21
N GLU A 80 19.06 -4.09 29.03
CA GLU A 80 18.75 -4.62 27.70
C GLU A 80 17.46 -4.03 27.08
N TYR A 81 16.79 -3.09 27.77
CA TYR A 81 15.60 -2.41 27.24
C TYR A 81 15.91 -1.73 25.90
N LYS A 82 15.16 -2.08 24.88
CA LYS A 82 15.32 -1.61 23.48
C LYS A 82 16.72 -1.87 22.85
N ALA A 83 17.57 -2.70 23.47
CA ALA A 83 18.92 -2.99 22.96
C ALA A 83 18.92 -3.69 21.59
N ASN A 84 17.83 -4.35 21.22
CA ASN A 84 17.64 -5.00 19.92
C ASN A 84 17.18 -4.06 18.79
N ARG A 85 16.89 -2.76 19.11
CA ARG A 85 16.49 -1.78 18.09
C ARG A 85 17.67 -1.43 17.18
N GLU A 86 17.43 -1.47 15.88
CA GLU A 86 18.42 -0.99 14.90
C GLU A 86 18.60 0.53 15.01
N ALA A 87 19.79 1.00 14.67
CA ALA A 87 20.04 2.43 14.57
C ALA A 87 19.08 3.07 13.55
N MET A 88 18.61 4.28 13.86
CA MET A 88 17.75 5.04 12.96
C MET A 88 18.40 5.20 11.59
N PRO A 89 17.69 4.87 10.47
CA PRO A 89 18.20 5.13 9.14
C PRO A 89 18.62 6.60 8.96
N GLU A 90 19.74 6.83 8.29
CA GLU A 90 20.27 8.17 8.06
C GLU A 90 19.29 9.07 7.30
N ASP A 91 18.51 8.49 6.38
CA ASP A 91 17.43 9.17 5.66
C ASP A 91 16.35 9.72 6.61
N ILE A 92 15.99 8.98 7.65
CA ILE A 92 15.03 9.45 8.67
C ILE A 92 15.71 10.53 9.52
N ARG A 93 16.96 10.26 9.99
CA ARG A 93 17.70 11.17 10.85
C ARG A 93 17.85 12.56 10.21
N SER A 94 18.18 12.61 8.92
CA SER A 94 18.32 13.85 8.16
C SER A 94 17.03 14.64 8.05
N MET A 95 15.88 13.97 8.15
CA MET A 95 14.54 14.60 8.02
C MET A 95 13.92 15.03 9.36
N ILE A 96 14.49 14.68 10.51
CA ILE A 96 13.90 15.04 11.83
C ILE A 96 13.83 16.57 12.01
N THR A 97 14.92 17.28 11.72
CA THR A 97 14.94 18.75 11.84
C THR A 97 13.95 19.41 10.86
N PRO A 98 13.94 19.10 9.56
CA PRO A 98 12.93 19.60 8.63
C PRO A 98 11.48 19.29 9.07
N ILE A 99 11.21 18.10 9.63
CA ILE A 99 9.88 17.75 10.13
C ILE A 99 9.50 18.62 11.33
N LYS A 100 10.40 18.82 12.30
CA LYS A 100 10.15 19.70 13.46
C LYS A 100 9.90 21.16 13.03
N GLU A 101 10.68 21.66 12.06
CA GLU A 101 10.48 23.00 11.49
C GLU A 101 9.14 23.12 10.78
N LEU A 102 8.75 22.10 10.04
CA LEU A 102 7.46 22.03 9.36
C LEU A 102 6.30 22.03 10.36
N ILE A 103 6.36 21.24 11.43
CA ILE A 103 5.35 21.24 12.50
C ILE A 103 5.20 22.63 13.10
N ARG A 104 6.32 23.30 13.41
CA ARG A 104 6.33 24.68 13.93
C ARG A 104 5.78 25.70 12.92
N ALA A 105 6.01 25.47 11.61
CA ALA A 105 5.44 26.32 10.56
C ALA A 105 3.92 26.14 10.41
N PHE A 106 3.36 24.98 10.81
CA PHE A 106 1.93 24.78 11.00
C PHE A 106 1.39 25.40 12.30
N ASN A 107 2.24 26.10 13.08
CA ASN A 107 1.94 26.65 14.41
C ASN A 107 1.46 25.58 15.40
N ILE A 108 2.03 24.37 15.30
CA ILE A 108 1.74 23.23 16.18
C ILE A 108 2.89 23.08 17.18
N GLU A 109 2.54 22.80 18.44
CA GLU A 109 3.53 22.60 19.51
C GLU A 109 4.30 21.29 19.29
N VAL A 110 5.65 21.39 19.45
CA VAL A 110 6.57 20.25 19.43
C VAL A 110 7.03 20.00 20.85
N ILE A 111 6.63 18.87 21.43
CA ILE A 111 6.92 18.52 22.81
C ILE A 111 8.00 17.43 22.83
N GLU A 112 9.04 17.65 23.66
CA GLU A 112 10.13 16.69 23.87
C GLU A 112 10.62 16.89 25.32
N VAL A 113 10.53 15.84 26.15
CA VAL A 113 10.84 15.93 27.57
C VAL A 113 12.01 15.02 27.90
N ALA A 114 13.10 15.58 28.39
CA ALA A 114 14.30 14.82 28.68
C ALA A 114 14.05 13.73 29.73
N GLY A 115 14.50 12.52 29.45
CA GLY A 115 14.39 11.37 30.35
C GLY A 115 13.08 10.57 30.29
N TYR A 116 12.07 11.05 29.54
CA TYR A 116 10.79 10.38 29.33
C TYR A 116 10.55 10.10 27.84
N GLU A 117 9.94 8.96 27.54
CA GLU A 117 9.56 8.61 26.18
C GLU A 117 8.27 9.33 25.73
N ALA A 118 8.01 9.34 24.42
CA ALA A 118 6.83 10.03 23.88
C ALA A 118 5.52 9.46 24.44
N ASP A 119 5.46 8.16 24.70
CA ASP A 119 4.30 7.47 25.29
C ASP A 119 4.01 7.97 26.73
N ASP A 120 5.05 8.19 27.56
CA ASP A 120 4.92 8.71 28.91
C ASP A 120 4.41 10.16 28.89
N VAL A 121 4.94 10.97 27.99
CA VAL A 121 4.52 12.37 27.83
C VAL A 121 3.09 12.46 27.31
N VAL A 122 2.70 11.64 26.33
CA VAL A 122 1.33 11.57 25.82
C VAL A 122 0.38 11.08 26.91
N GLY A 123 0.78 10.06 27.67
CA GLY A 123 0.00 9.54 28.79
C GLY A 123 -0.28 10.62 29.84
N SER A 124 0.75 11.32 30.29
CA SER A 124 0.64 12.39 31.28
C SER A 124 -0.20 13.57 30.77
N LEU A 125 0.01 13.99 29.52
CA LEU A 125 -0.81 15.04 28.89
C LEU A 125 -2.27 14.62 28.71
N SER A 126 -2.55 13.35 28.40
CA SER A 126 -3.93 12.86 28.25
C SER A 126 -4.69 12.91 29.57
N VAL A 127 -4.04 12.56 30.70
CA VAL A 127 -4.62 12.67 32.05
C VAL A 127 -4.89 14.13 32.43
N LEU A 128 -3.95 15.03 32.11
CA LEU A 128 -4.13 16.46 32.36
C LEU A 128 -5.24 17.06 31.47
N ALA A 129 -5.32 16.65 30.21
CA ALA A 129 -6.36 17.07 29.29
C ALA A 129 -7.76 16.63 29.75
N GLU A 130 -7.91 15.37 30.22
CA GLU A 130 -9.16 14.86 30.76
C GLU A 130 -9.64 15.69 31.96
N LYS A 131 -8.74 16.04 32.88
CA LYS A 131 -9.05 16.91 34.05
C LYS A 131 -9.49 18.32 33.59
N ASN A 132 -9.09 18.78 32.40
CA ASN A 132 -9.46 20.07 31.84
C ASN A 132 -10.65 19.97 30.83
N GLY A 133 -11.35 18.83 30.79
CA GLY A 133 -12.58 18.62 30.01
C GLY A 133 -12.34 18.43 28.50
N PHE A 134 -11.20 17.87 28.09
CA PHE A 134 -10.90 17.55 26.72
C PHE A 134 -11.30 16.13 26.35
N THR A 135 -11.74 15.97 25.10
CA THR A 135 -11.72 14.66 24.43
C THR A 135 -10.38 14.52 23.72
N THR A 136 -9.58 13.50 24.09
CA THR A 136 -8.21 13.32 23.63
C THR A 136 -8.10 12.14 22.67
N TYR A 137 -7.41 12.34 21.55
CA TYR A 137 -7.09 11.33 20.56
C TYR A 137 -5.57 11.15 20.47
N MET A 138 -5.09 10.01 20.95
CA MET A 138 -3.69 9.60 20.90
C MET A 138 -3.43 8.95 19.55
N MET A 139 -2.66 9.61 18.70
CA MET A 139 -2.42 9.13 17.35
C MET A 139 -1.15 8.31 17.28
N THR A 140 -1.27 7.02 17.40
CA THR A 140 -0.18 6.05 17.36
C THR A 140 -0.65 4.70 16.84
N PRO A 141 0.19 3.91 16.14
CA PRO A 141 -0.06 2.51 15.84
C PRO A 141 0.23 1.58 17.03
N ASP A 142 0.89 2.09 18.09
CA ASP A 142 1.36 1.29 19.20
C ASP A 142 0.19 0.72 20.03
N LYS A 143 0.35 -0.54 20.40
CA LYS A 143 -0.65 -1.28 21.19
C LYS A 143 -0.61 -0.91 22.69
N ASP A 144 0.55 -0.42 23.16
CA ASP A 144 0.80 -0.18 24.57
C ASP A 144 -0.01 1.01 25.09
N TYR A 145 -0.35 1.96 24.20
CA TYR A 145 -1.29 3.05 24.51
C TYR A 145 -2.71 2.58 24.88
N ALA A 146 -3.04 1.32 24.66
CA ALA A 146 -4.35 0.79 25.03
C ALA A 146 -4.63 0.85 26.55
N GLN A 147 -3.58 0.86 27.38
CA GLN A 147 -3.66 1.04 28.83
C GLN A 147 -4.18 2.44 29.24
N LEU A 148 -4.03 3.44 28.36
CA LEU A 148 -4.39 4.84 28.60
C LEU A 148 -5.82 5.20 28.19
N VAL A 149 -6.55 4.26 27.60
CA VAL A 149 -7.89 4.53 27.06
C VAL A 149 -8.92 4.67 28.19
N THR A 150 -9.64 5.81 28.17
CA THR A 150 -10.72 6.16 29.09
C THR A 150 -11.99 6.53 28.32
N PRO A 151 -13.11 6.88 28.96
CA PRO A 151 -14.29 7.40 28.26
C PRO A 151 -14.05 8.69 27.46
N SER A 152 -12.99 9.45 27.76
CA SER A 152 -12.61 10.70 27.06
C SER A 152 -11.26 10.64 26.38
N THR A 153 -10.54 9.52 26.46
CA THR A 153 -9.22 9.32 25.83
C THR A 153 -9.26 8.11 24.92
N PHE A 154 -8.93 8.30 23.62
CA PHE A 154 -9.06 7.31 22.57
C PHE A 154 -7.72 7.11 21.83
N ILE A 155 -7.49 5.90 21.30
CA ILE A 155 -6.43 5.68 20.30
C ILE A 155 -7.00 5.98 18.92
N TYR A 156 -6.31 6.82 18.17
CA TYR A 156 -6.63 7.12 16.78
C TYR A 156 -5.62 6.47 15.84
N LYS A 157 -6.07 5.56 15.01
CA LYS A 157 -5.24 4.91 13.98
C LYS A 157 -5.66 5.41 12.61
N PRO A 158 -4.81 6.19 11.90
CA PRO A 158 -5.13 6.65 10.56
C PRO A 158 -5.43 5.48 9.64
N GLY A 159 -6.46 5.61 8.81
CA GLY A 159 -6.82 4.62 7.81
C GLY A 159 -5.66 4.29 6.87
N ARG A 160 -5.69 3.11 6.27
CA ARG A 160 -4.73 2.71 5.23
C ARG A 160 -5.49 2.57 3.92
N GLY A 161 -4.97 3.21 2.88
CA GLY A 161 -5.47 2.97 1.55
C GLY A 161 -6.89 3.42 1.25
N GLY A 162 -7.35 4.51 1.89
CA GLY A 162 -8.74 4.98 1.76
C GLY A 162 -9.70 4.40 2.79
N ALA A 163 -9.24 3.45 3.63
CA ALA A 163 -10.05 2.97 4.74
C ALA A 163 -10.24 4.08 5.78
N PRO A 164 -11.41 4.18 6.44
CA PRO A 164 -11.66 5.14 7.50
C PRO A 164 -10.68 4.95 8.66
N PRO A 165 -10.38 6.00 9.43
CA PRO A 165 -9.58 5.87 10.64
C PRO A 165 -10.26 4.92 11.63
N GLN A 166 -9.46 4.15 12.36
CA GLN A 166 -9.94 3.30 13.44
C GLN A 166 -9.77 4.03 14.78
N ILE A 167 -10.85 4.28 15.46
CA ILE A 167 -10.86 4.85 16.82
C ILE A 167 -11.09 3.71 17.80
N LEU A 168 -10.19 3.55 18.77
CA LEU A 168 -10.31 2.54 19.81
C LEU A 168 -10.64 3.25 21.12
N GLY A 169 -11.87 3.07 21.60
CA GLY A 169 -12.32 3.45 22.91
C GLY A 169 -12.30 2.26 23.89
N VAL A 170 -12.89 2.43 25.06
CA VAL A 170 -12.94 1.42 26.12
C VAL A 170 -13.53 0.09 25.62
N LYS A 171 -14.60 0.15 24.83
CA LYS A 171 -15.26 -1.04 24.29
C LYS A 171 -14.32 -1.83 23.36
N GLU A 172 -13.71 -1.16 22.40
CA GLU A 172 -12.82 -1.78 21.42
C GLU A 172 -11.55 -2.36 22.07
N VAL A 173 -11.03 -1.71 23.11
CA VAL A 173 -9.88 -2.22 23.88
C VAL A 173 -10.29 -3.47 24.66
N ARG A 174 -11.43 -3.45 25.36
CA ARG A 174 -11.95 -4.61 26.10
C ARG A 174 -12.16 -5.82 25.19
N GLU A 175 -12.76 -5.63 24.02
CA GLU A 175 -12.97 -6.70 23.04
C GLU A 175 -11.66 -7.23 22.48
N LYS A 176 -10.75 -6.34 22.10
CA LYS A 176 -9.48 -6.70 21.48
C LYS A 176 -8.53 -7.44 22.40
N PHE A 177 -8.45 -7.00 23.66
CA PHE A 177 -7.53 -7.59 24.66
C PHE A 177 -8.22 -8.59 25.58
N GLN A 178 -9.54 -8.75 25.50
CA GLN A 178 -10.36 -9.65 26.34
C GLN A 178 -10.21 -9.30 27.85
N VAL A 179 -10.24 -8.02 28.15
CA VAL A 179 -10.10 -7.47 29.50
C VAL A 179 -11.40 -6.78 29.95
N SER A 180 -11.60 -6.66 31.27
CA SER A 180 -12.72 -5.90 31.83
C SER A 180 -12.46 -4.40 31.87
N GLU A 181 -11.19 -3.99 32.03
CA GLU A 181 -10.77 -2.59 32.03
C GLU A 181 -9.50 -2.39 31.19
N PRO A 182 -9.35 -1.26 30.45
CA PRO A 182 -8.19 -0.99 29.62
C PRO A 182 -6.85 -1.06 30.35
N ILE A 183 -6.80 -0.66 31.61
CA ILE A 183 -5.58 -0.68 32.44
C ILE A 183 -4.97 -2.09 32.55
N GLN A 184 -5.78 -3.15 32.46
CA GLN A 184 -5.31 -4.54 32.54
C GLN A 184 -4.43 -4.95 31.32
N VAL A 185 -4.34 -4.10 30.30
CA VAL A 185 -3.39 -4.32 29.19
C VAL A 185 -1.95 -4.33 29.69
N ILE A 186 -1.64 -3.60 30.76
CA ILE A 186 -0.32 -3.64 31.43
C ILE A 186 0.02 -5.07 31.86
N ASP A 187 -0.94 -5.76 32.47
CA ASP A 187 -0.76 -7.14 32.96
C ASP A 187 -0.57 -8.13 31.80
N ILE A 188 -1.31 -7.94 30.71
CA ILE A 188 -1.12 -8.75 29.49
C ILE A 188 0.29 -8.58 28.94
N LEU A 189 0.78 -7.35 28.86
CA LEU A 189 2.12 -7.04 28.35
C LEU A 189 3.22 -7.57 29.29
N GLY A 190 3.01 -7.46 30.60
CA GLY A 190 3.92 -8.02 31.60
C GLY A 190 4.08 -9.53 31.50
N LEU A 191 2.97 -10.26 31.20
CA LEU A 191 3.01 -11.71 30.99
C LEU A 191 3.58 -12.10 29.64
N TRP A 192 3.13 -11.45 28.56
CA TRP A 192 3.49 -11.78 27.17
C TRP A 192 4.87 -11.25 26.79
N GLY A 193 5.27 -10.10 27.35
CA GLY A 193 6.44 -9.35 26.93
C GLY A 193 6.22 -8.57 25.62
N ASP A 194 7.24 -7.83 25.24
CA ASP A 194 7.29 -7.14 23.96
C ASP A 194 8.65 -7.32 23.28
N ALA A 195 8.67 -8.08 22.18
CA ALA A 195 9.88 -8.31 21.41
C ALA A 195 10.43 -7.04 20.73
N SER A 196 9.60 -6.03 20.44
CA SER A 196 10.05 -4.77 19.85
C SER A 196 10.84 -3.92 20.84
N ASP A 197 10.49 -3.98 22.10
CA ASP A 197 11.15 -3.23 23.18
C ASP A 197 12.07 -4.10 24.05
N ASN A 198 12.26 -5.34 23.63
CA ASN A 198 13.06 -6.32 24.33
C ASN A 198 12.57 -6.62 25.75
N ILE A 199 11.26 -6.52 25.97
CA ILE A 199 10.61 -6.86 27.25
C ILE A 199 10.36 -8.38 27.27
N PRO A 200 10.95 -9.13 28.23
CA PRO A 200 11.01 -10.59 28.12
C PRO A 200 9.69 -11.32 28.39
N GLY A 201 8.80 -10.76 29.23
CA GLY A 201 7.60 -11.46 29.69
C GLY A 201 7.89 -12.72 30.51
N ILE A 202 6.90 -13.61 30.61
CA ILE A 202 7.08 -14.94 31.20
C ILE A 202 7.22 -15.99 30.10
N PRO A 203 8.33 -16.77 30.05
CA PRO A 203 8.56 -17.78 29.04
C PRO A 203 7.40 -18.76 28.86
N GLY A 204 6.95 -18.96 27.61
CA GLY A 204 5.84 -19.87 27.27
C GLY A 204 4.45 -19.27 27.46
N ILE A 205 4.34 -17.99 27.88
CA ILE A 205 3.08 -17.25 27.91
C ILE A 205 3.08 -16.25 26.75
N GLY A 206 2.34 -16.58 25.69
CA GLY A 206 2.12 -15.68 24.55
C GLY A 206 0.80 -14.93 24.65
N GLU A 207 0.48 -14.13 23.65
CA GLU A 207 -0.70 -13.24 23.58
C GLU A 207 -2.01 -13.93 23.97
N LYS A 208 -2.31 -15.10 23.40
CA LYS A 208 -3.57 -15.82 23.68
C LYS A 208 -3.66 -16.28 25.13
N THR A 209 -2.55 -16.78 25.66
CA THR A 209 -2.50 -17.29 27.02
C THR A 209 -2.58 -16.16 28.04
N SER A 210 -1.89 -15.05 27.82
CA SER A 210 -1.95 -13.89 28.71
C SER A 210 -3.36 -13.30 28.80
N LYS A 211 -4.06 -13.15 27.67
CA LYS A 211 -5.45 -12.70 27.62
C LYS A 211 -6.38 -13.62 28.42
N LEU A 212 -6.24 -14.93 28.23
CA LEU A 212 -7.05 -15.91 28.95
C LEU A 212 -6.80 -15.87 30.48
N LEU A 213 -5.55 -15.74 30.89
CA LEU A 213 -5.18 -15.68 32.30
C LEU A 213 -5.69 -14.39 32.95
N ILE A 214 -5.51 -13.23 32.31
CA ILE A 214 -5.99 -11.96 32.85
C ILE A 214 -7.51 -11.90 32.85
N SER A 215 -8.20 -12.42 31.85
CA SER A 215 -9.66 -12.54 31.87
C SER A 215 -10.16 -13.40 33.01
N LYS A 216 -9.41 -14.43 33.46
CA LYS A 216 -9.81 -15.33 34.55
C LYS A 216 -9.45 -14.79 35.94
N TYR A 217 -8.25 -14.24 36.08
CA TYR A 217 -7.68 -13.88 37.38
C TYR A 217 -7.61 -12.37 37.65
N GLY A 218 -7.96 -11.55 36.67
CA GLY A 218 -8.05 -10.09 36.77
C GLY A 218 -6.71 -9.34 36.63
N SER A 219 -5.63 -9.84 37.21
CA SER A 219 -4.30 -9.22 37.17
C SER A 219 -3.18 -10.26 37.28
N MET A 220 -1.93 -9.83 37.08
CA MET A 220 -0.78 -10.69 37.33
C MET A 220 -0.67 -11.12 38.78
N GLU A 221 -0.95 -10.23 39.71
CA GLU A 221 -0.97 -10.52 41.11
C GLU A 221 -2.01 -11.62 41.43
N GLY A 222 -3.23 -11.50 40.86
CA GLY A 222 -4.27 -12.52 40.97
C GLY A 222 -3.85 -13.88 40.41
N ILE A 223 -3.04 -13.92 39.34
CA ILE A 223 -2.50 -15.17 38.83
C ILE A 223 -1.49 -15.77 39.81
N PHE A 224 -0.63 -14.95 40.42
CA PHE A 224 0.35 -15.43 41.40
C PHE A 224 -0.29 -15.95 42.68
N GLU A 225 -1.39 -15.32 43.13
CA GLU A 225 -2.18 -15.78 44.30
C GLU A 225 -2.89 -17.12 44.02
N ASN A 226 -3.29 -17.35 42.74
CA ASN A 226 -4.00 -18.56 42.36
C ASN A 226 -3.13 -19.51 41.52
N VAL A 227 -1.81 -19.50 41.72
CA VAL A 227 -0.85 -20.28 40.90
C VAL A 227 -1.09 -21.79 40.98
N GLU A 228 -1.73 -22.27 42.09
CA GLU A 228 -2.08 -23.67 42.26
C GLU A 228 -3.11 -24.18 41.23
N ASP A 229 -3.94 -23.31 40.69
CA ASP A 229 -4.93 -23.63 39.66
C ASP A 229 -4.28 -23.91 38.27
N LEU A 230 -3.05 -23.46 38.10
CA LEU A 230 -2.27 -23.68 36.85
C LEU A 230 -1.70 -25.09 36.83
N LYS A 231 -1.47 -25.63 35.62
CA LYS A 231 -1.00 -27.01 35.44
C LYS A 231 0.28 -27.08 34.61
N GLY A 232 1.10 -28.09 34.88
CA GLY A 232 2.26 -28.44 34.12
C GLY A 232 3.26 -27.29 33.94
N LYS A 233 3.86 -27.18 32.77
CA LYS A 233 4.90 -26.21 32.46
C LYS A 233 4.48 -24.74 32.64
N GLN A 234 3.19 -24.45 32.49
CA GLN A 234 2.67 -23.11 32.71
C GLN A 234 2.80 -22.69 34.19
N LYS A 235 2.44 -23.58 35.14
CA LYS A 235 2.61 -23.35 36.57
C LYS A 235 4.09 -23.16 36.92
N GLU A 236 4.93 -24.07 36.44
CA GLU A 236 6.39 -24.01 36.67
C GLU A 236 6.98 -22.67 36.21
N ASN A 237 6.64 -22.23 35.00
CA ASN A 237 7.15 -21.00 34.44
C ASN A 237 6.63 -19.75 35.20
N VAL A 238 5.36 -19.72 35.57
CA VAL A 238 4.80 -18.59 36.36
C VAL A 238 5.50 -18.45 37.69
N ILE A 239 5.81 -19.57 38.37
CA ILE A 239 6.56 -19.56 39.63
C ILE A 239 8.03 -19.15 39.42
N ALA A 240 8.70 -19.78 38.44
CA ALA A 240 10.14 -19.58 38.22
C ALA A 240 10.47 -18.16 37.72
N PHE A 241 9.59 -17.55 36.92
CA PHE A 241 9.81 -16.24 36.26
C PHE A 241 8.92 -15.12 36.82
N LYS A 242 8.46 -15.26 38.06
CA LYS A 242 7.58 -14.25 38.71
C LYS A 242 8.22 -12.87 38.69
N GLU A 243 9.46 -12.74 39.18
CA GLU A 243 10.17 -11.45 39.23
C GLU A 243 10.40 -10.84 37.82
N GLN A 244 10.71 -11.68 36.84
CA GLN A 244 10.87 -11.26 35.45
C GLN A 244 9.54 -10.74 34.89
N GLY A 245 8.42 -11.36 35.20
CA GLY A 245 7.08 -10.92 34.82
C GLY A 245 6.73 -9.55 35.44
N LEU A 246 7.03 -9.37 36.73
CA LEU A 246 6.80 -8.09 37.43
C LEU A 246 7.69 -6.98 36.87
N MET A 247 8.95 -7.27 36.57
CA MET A 247 9.84 -6.33 35.87
C MET A 247 9.26 -5.97 34.48
N SER A 248 8.82 -6.97 33.73
CA SER A 248 8.20 -6.75 32.40
C SER A 248 6.92 -5.90 32.49
N LYS A 249 6.09 -6.12 33.51
CA LYS A 249 4.92 -5.27 33.80
C LYS A 249 5.35 -3.82 34.07
N LYS A 250 6.39 -3.62 34.91
CA LYS A 250 6.93 -2.28 35.20
C LYS A 250 7.44 -1.58 33.93
N LEU A 251 8.19 -2.28 33.07
CA LEU A 251 8.73 -1.74 31.82
C LEU A 251 7.64 -1.37 30.80
N ALA A 252 6.56 -2.15 30.74
CA ALA A 252 5.42 -1.91 29.85
C ALA A 252 4.44 -0.85 30.37
N THR A 253 4.58 -0.43 31.63
CA THR A 253 3.72 0.60 32.21
C THR A 253 4.13 1.98 31.75
N ILE A 254 3.19 2.72 31.16
CA ILE A 254 3.37 4.11 30.75
C ILE A 254 3.25 5.02 31.98
N ILE A 255 4.20 5.94 32.14
CA ILE A 255 4.23 6.92 33.22
C ILE A 255 3.20 8.02 32.90
N ILE A 256 2.28 8.29 33.84
CA ILE A 256 1.17 9.22 33.61
C ILE A 256 1.15 10.41 34.60
N ASP A 257 2.18 10.54 35.42
CA ASP A 257 2.31 11.52 36.47
C ASP A 257 3.58 12.38 36.38
N ILE A 258 4.07 12.55 35.13
CA ILE A 258 5.18 13.47 34.86
C ILE A 258 4.75 14.90 35.22
N ASP A 259 5.64 15.64 35.90
CA ASP A 259 5.40 17.05 36.22
C ASP A 259 5.49 17.90 34.94
N LEU A 260 4.33 18.08 34.28
CA LEU A 260 4.19 18.83 33.05
C LEU A 260 3.21 19.99 33.23
N GLU A 261 3.57 21.15 32.69
CA GLU A 261 2.67 22.28 32.57
C GLU A 261 1.66 22.03 31.42
N PHE A 262 0.38 21.99 31.73
CA PHE A 262 -0.70 21.90 30.73
C PHE A 262 -1.12 23.32 30.28
N ASP A 263 -0.50 23.82 29.21
CA ASP A 263 -0.81 25.12 28.63
C ASP A 263 -1.78 24.98 27.43
N GLU A 264 -3.07 25.14 27.68
CA GLU A 264 -4.13 25.06 26.65
C GLU A 264 -3.86 26.02 25.48
N LYS A 265 -3.27 27.21 25.73
CA LYS A 265 -3.01 28.22 24.68
C LYS A 265 -1.88 27.80 23.73
N LYS A 266 -0.89 27.04 24.21
CA LYS A 266 0.17 26.48 23.37
C LYS A 266 -0.34 25.34 22.49
N LEU A 267 -1.27 24.54 23.01
CA LEU A 267 -1.86 23.42 22.29
C LEU A 267 -2.93 23.83 21.26
N LEU A 268 -3.47 25.05 21.36
CA LEU A 268 -4.51 25.54 20.45
C LEU A 268 -4.03 25.54 18.98
N LEU A 269 -4.78 24.89 18.10
CA LEU A 269 -4.49 24.92 16.66
C LEU A 269 -4.71 26.35 16.11
N LYS A 270 -3.66 26.91 15.54
CA LYS A 270 -3.62 28.27 14.97
C LYS A 270 -3.46 28.20 13.44
N ASP A 271 -3.70 29.32 12.77
CA ASP A 271 -3.41 29.44 11.35
C ASP A 271 -1.91 29.21 11.07
N LEU A 272 -1.61 28.52 9.99
CA LEU A 272 -0.26 28.19 9.57
C LEU A 272 0.54 29.43 9.11
N ASP A 273 1.84 29.40 9.29
CA ASP A 273 2.79 30.39 8.76
C ASP A 273 3.07 30.09 7.28
N ARG A 274 2.31 30.75 6.39
CA ARG A 274 2.35 30.51 4.93
C ARG A 274 3.75 30.66 4.33
N GLU A 275 4.52 31.70 4.77
CA GLU A 275 5.86 31.96 4.23
C GLU A 275 6.85 30.89 4.65
N LYS A 276 6.86 30.47 5.92
CA LYS A 276 7.72 29.38 6.38
C LYS A 276 7.38 28.06 5.69
N ILE A 277 6.10 27.73 5.57
CA ILE A 277 5.69 26.50 4.87
C ILE A 277 6.13 26.55 3.41
N LYS A 278 5.97 27.67 2.72
CA LYS A 278 6.40 27.85 1.34
C LYS A 278 7.91 27.61 1.18
N ASN A 279 8.71 28.16 2.09
CA ASN A 279 10.16 27.98 2.07
C ASN A 279 10.56 26.51 2.29
N ILE A 280 10.00 25.83 3.31
CA ILE A 280 10.27 24.43 3.61
C ILE A 280 9.80 23.54 2.45
N PHE A 281 8.60 23.78 1.89
CA PHE A 281 8.11 23.02 0.75
C PHE A 281 8.95 23.23 -0.51
N THR A 282 9.54 24.42 -0.69
CA THR A 282 10.47 24.70 -1.80
C THR A 282 11.77 23.92 -1.63
N GLU A 283 12.35 23.89 -0.41
CA GLU A 283 13.57 23.15 -0.09
C GLU A 283 13.38 21.64 -0.24
N LEU A 284 12.26 21.11 0.23
CA LEU A 284 11.91 19.68 0.13
C LEU A 284 11.28 19.29 -1.22
N GLU A 285 11.04 20.25 -2.09
CA GLU A 285 10.39 20.08 -3.41
C GLU A 285 8.97 19.49 -3.34
N PHE A 286 8.19 19.89 -2.34
CA PHE A 286 6.82 19.42 -2.11
C PHE A 286 5.78 20.18 -2.93
N ARG A 287 5.88 20.15 -4.26
CA ARG A 287 5.04 20.91 -5.19
C ARG A 287 3.54 20.65 -4.97
N ASN A 288 3.15 19.39 -4.88
CA ASN A 288 1.75 19.01 -4.70
C ASN A 288 1.20 19.41 -3.32
N LEU A 289 2.02 19.30 -2.27
CA LEU A 289 1.62 19.75 -0.94
C LEU A 289 1.47 21.27 -0.87
N SER A 290 2.33 22.03 -1.58
CA SER A 290 2.18 23.47 -1.68
C SER A 290 0.85 23.87 -2.30
N LYS A 291 0.49 23.24 -3.42
CA LYS A 291 -0.80 23.48 -4.08
C LYS A 291 -1.98 23.14 -3.17
N ARG A 292 -1.88 22.02 -2.44
CA ARG A 292 -2.93 21.55 -1.53
C ARG A 292 -3.10 22.41 -0.28
N VAL A 293 -2.02 22.97 0.26
CA VAL A 293 -1.97 23.70 1.52
C VAL A 293 -2.05 25.21 1.29
N LEU A 294 -1.27 25.71 0.33
CA LEU A 294 -1.13 27.14 0.08
C LEU A 294 -1.97 27.63 -1.12
N GLY A 295 -2.41 26.71 -2.00
CA GLY A 295 -3.07 27.05 -3.26
C GLY A 295 -2.12 27.57 -4.34
N GLU A 296 -0.80 27.45 -4.13
CA GLU A 296 0.23 28.05 -4.98
C GLU A 296 1.15 26.98 -5.57
N ASP A 297 1.57 27.18 -6.84
CA ASP A 297 2.61 26.36 -7.47
C ASP A 297 4.00 26.86 -7.04
N LEU A 298 4.89 25.94 -6.63
CA LEU A 298 6.26 26.28 -6.27
C LEU A 298 7.11 26.51 -7.53
N VAL A 299 7.78 27.64 -7.60
CA VAL A 299 8.84 27.91 -8.58
C VAL A 299 10.15 27.40 -7.99
N VAL A 300 10.58 26.20 -8.39
CA VAL A 300 11.89 25.66 -8.00
C VAL A 300 12.89 26.06 -9.08
N GLU A 301 13.74 27.06 -8.79
CA GLU A 301 14.87 27.40 -9.65
C GLU A 301 15.88 26.24 -9.65
N LYS A 302 16.18 25.68 -10.83
CA LYS A 302 17.27 24.71 -10.98
C LYS A 302 18.60 25.43 -10.73
N LYS A 303 19.13 25.38 -9.52
CA LYS A 303 20.53 25.75 -9.24
C LYS A 303 21.41 24.69 -9.91
N GLY A 304 22.12 25.11 -10.97
CA GLY A 304 23.05 24.27 -11.71
C GLY A 304 24.11 23.68 -10.76
N LEU A 305 24.24 22.38 -10.76
CA LEU A 305 25.35 21.66 -10.17
C LEU A 305 26.60 21.85 -11.03
N PRO A 306 27.80 22.05 -10.44
CA PRO A 306 29.05 21.95 -11.17
C PRO A 306 29.27 20.50 -11.60
N ASP A 307 29.70 20.33 -12.85
CA ASP A 307 30.06 19.05 -13.46
C ASP A 307 30.93 18.20 -12.52
N LYS A 308 30.39 17.16 -11.93
CA LYS A 308 31.13 16.08 -11.32
C LYS A 308 30.99 14.83 -12.13
N LYS A 309 32.14 14.39 -12.65
CA LYS A 309 32.39 13.15 -13.38
C LYS A 309 31.53 12.01 -12.86
N GLU A 310 30.86 11.35 -13.80
CA GLU A 310 30.13 10.10 -13.60
C GLU A 310 30.95 9.08 -12.80
N LYS A 311 30.53 8.82 -11.57
CA LYS A 311 30.77 7.56 -10.89
C LYS A 311 29.50 6.76 -11.04
N THR A 312 29.56 5.79 -11.92
CA THR A 312 28.54 4.77 -12.14
C THR A 312 28.24 4.03 -10.84
N ILE A 313 27.21 4.45 -10.12
CA ILE A 313 26.68 3.68 -9.00
C ILE A 313 25.73 2.65 -9.64
N SER A 314 26.19 1.40 -9.65
CA SER A 314 25.37 0.27 -10.06
C SER A 314 24.17 0.13 -9.12
N ARG A 315 22.99 0.49 -9.62
CA ARG A 315 21.73 0.18 -8.95
C ARG A 315 21.47 -1.31 -9.06
N THR A 316 21.68 -2.02 -7.98
CA THR A 316 21.23 -3.41 -7.82
C THR A 316 19.72 -3.39 -7.60
N THR A 317 18.97 -3.74 -8.63
CA THR A 317 17.54 -3.97 -8.53
C THR A 317 17.30 -5.29 -7.77
N VAL A 318 16.81 -5.17 -6.56
CA VAL A 318 16.23 -6.31 -5.84
C VAL A 318 14.88 -6.63 -6.47
N SER A 319 14.82 -7.71 -7.24
CA SER A 319 13.56 -8.24 -7.73
C SER A 319 12.89 -9.03 -6.61
N GLY A 320 12.00 -8.40 -5.88
CA GLY A 320 11.01 -9.07 -5.05
C GLY A 320 9.70 -9.14 -5.82
N GLN A 321 9.18 -10.34 -5.97
CA GLN A 321 7.88 -10.61 -6.52
C GLN A 321 6.82 -9.80 -5.75
N LEU A 322 6.09 -8.94 -6.44
CA LEU A 322 4.98 -8.18 -5.88
C LEU A 322 3.81 -9.12 -5.67
N ASP A 323 3.67 -9.65 -4.47
CA ASP A 323 2.35 -10.09 -4.00
C ASP A 323 1.50 -8.85 -3.75
N LEU A 324 0.66 -8.52 -4.73
CA LEU A 324 -0.27 -7.39 -4.66
C LEU A 324 -1.49 -7.71 -3.78
N PHE A 325 -1.61 -8.95 -3.28
CA PHE A 325 -2.76 -9.40 -2.50
C PHE A 325 -2.32 -10.38 -1.40
N GLY A 326 -2.11 -9.89 -0.22
CA GLY A 326 -1.85 -10.76 0.93
C GLY A 326 -1.73 -10.00 2.24
N VAL A 327 -2.83 -9.61 2.84
CA VAL A 327 -3.01 -9.69 4.29
C VAL A 327 -4.49 -9.99 4.55
N GLN A 328 -4.75 -11.24 4.89
CA GLN A 328 -5.97 -11.67 5.54
C GLN A 328 -6.00 -11.09 6.97
N SER A 329 -7.02 -10.31 7.30
CA SER A 329 -7.48 -10.18 8.66
C SER A 329 -8.99 -10.29 8.67
N MET A 330 -9.47 -11.35 9.31
CA MET A 330 -10.87 -11.55 9.65
C MET A 330 -11.37 -10.39 10.50
N ILE A 331 -12.43 -9.72 10.06
CA ILE A 331 -13.30 -8.92 10.93
C ILE A 331 -14.72 -9.11 10.39
N GLU A 332 -15.59 -9.64 11.25
CA GLU A 332 -17.03 -9.73 11.04
C GLU A 332 -17.68 -8.34 11.02
N PRO A 333 -18.84 -8.19 10.35
CA PRO A 333 -19.46 -6.89 10.14
C PRO A 333 -20.21 -6.45 11.41
N SER A 334 -19.86 -5.32 11.97
CA SER A 334 -20.70 -4.56 12.90
C SER A 334 -21.33 -3.39 12.16
N GLU A 335 -22.61 -3.18 12.37
CA GLU A 335 -23.50 -2.18 11.79
C GLU A 335 -22.96 -0.74 11.88
N PRO A 336 -23.33 0.14 10.92
CA PRO A 336 -22.73 1.47 10.79
C PRO A 336 -23.31 2.43 11.82
N LYS A 337 -22.44 3.11 12.57
CA LYS A 337 -22.77 4.38 13.22
C LYS A 337 -22.20 5.52 12.40
N GLU A 338 -23.11 6.41 12.02
CA GLU A 338 -22.90 7.67 11.31
C GLU A 338 -21.81 8.51 11.96
N THR A 339 -20.84 8.95 11.15
CA THR A 339 -20.21 10.31 11.23
C THR A 339 -19.07 10.41 10.23
N SER A 340 -19.28 11.18 9.27
CA SER A 340 -18.54 12.01 8.31
C SER A 340 -19.16 11.79 6.94
N SER A 341 -19.89 12.79 6.47
CA SER A 341 -20.78 12.66 5.31
C SER A 341 -20.01 12.74 3.99
N PHE A 342 -19.34 11.68 3.59
CA PHE A 342 -19.16 11.46 2.16
C PHE A 342 -20.53 11.37 1.53
N LYS A 343 -20.70 12.02 0.38
CA LYS A 343 -21.84 11.79 -0.49
C LYS A 343 -21.80 10.31 -0.90
N THR A 344 -22.96 9.71 -1.00
CA THR A 344 -23.14 8.32 -1.45
C THR A 344 -24.34 8.29 -2.40
N ILE A 345 -24.53 7.17 -3.08
CA ILE A 345 -25.71 6.97 -3.93
C ILE A 345 -27.03 7.28 -3.18
N VAL A 346 -27.08 6.93 -1.89
CA VAL A 346 -28.27 7.17 -1.04
C VAL A 346 -28.50 8.67 -0.77
N THR A 347 -27.43 9.45 -0.61
CA THR A 347 -27.53 10.89 -0.26
C THR A 347 -27.71 11.79 -1.47
N GLU A 348 -27.27 11.34 -2.67
CA GLU A 348 -27.23 12.18 -3.87
C GLU A 348 -28.41 11.97 -4.85
N ASN A 349 -29.26 10.97 -4.62
CA ASN A 349 -30.47 10.66 -5.43
C ASN A 349 -30.20 10.64 -6.94
N GLY A 350 -29.21 9.87 -7.38
CA GLY A 350 -28.93 9.64 -8.79
C GLY A 350 -30.13 9.01 -9.52
N LYS A 351 -30.37 9.41 -10.77
CA LYS A 351 -31.35 8.77 -11.65
C LYS A 351 -30.63 7.69 -12.47
N TYR A 352 -30.65 6.47 -11.96
CA TYR A 352 -30.03 5.34 -12.61
C TYR A 352 -31.09 4.43 -13.23
N HIS A 353 -30.90 4.15 -14.50
CA HIS A 353 -31.92 3.47 -15.33
C HIS A 353 -31.43 2.11 -15.81
N LEU A 354 -32.18 1.08 -15.47
CA LEU A 354 -31.98 -0.25 -16.05
C LEU A 354 -32.68 -0.30 -17.42
N VAL A 355 -31.93 -0.57 -18.48
CA VAL A 355 -32.41 -0.61 -19.87
C VAL A 355 -32.47 -2.07 -20.33
N ASN A 356 -33.63 -2.66 -20.26
CA ASN A 356 -33.79 -4.11 -20.38
C ASN A 356 -34.46 -4.58 -21.69
N ASP A 357 -35.28 -3.74 -22.32
CA ASP A 357 -36.01 -4.11 -23.53
C ASP A 357 -35.50 -3.36 -24.78
N ALA A 358 -35.98 -3.80 -25.95
CA ALA A 358 -35.52 -3.29 -27.24
C ALA A 358 -35.93 -1.83 -27.51
N GLU A 359 -37.08 -1.41 -26.98
CA GLU A 359 -37.59 -0.03 -27.14
C GLU A 359 -36.72 0.94 -26.34
N GLN A 360 -36.47 0.62 -25.08
CA GLN A 360 -35.53 1.40 -24.20
C GLN A 360 -34.12 1.48 -24.79
N ILE A 361 -33.59 0.39 -25.38
CA ILE A 361 -32.30 0.39 -26.05
C ILE A 361 -32.29 1.36 -27.23
N GLN A 362 -33.36 1.38 -28.04
CA GLN A 362 -33.48 2.24 -29.21
C GLN A 362 -33.61 3.73 -28.80
N GLU A 363 -34.31 4.01 -27.71
CA GLU A 363 -34.40 5.33 -27.11
C GLU A 363 -33.02 5.79 -26.62
N LEU A 364 -32.32 4.92 -25.88
CA LEU A 364 -30.96 5.21 -25.38
C LEU A 364 -30.00 5.49 -26.55
N LEU A 365 -30.01 4.66 -27.60
CA LEU A 365 -29.17 4.88 -28.80
C LEU A 365 -29.46 6.24 -29.45
N THR A 366 -30.72 6.63 -29.49
CA THR A 366 -31.12 7.95 -30.01
C THR A 366 -30.58 9.07 -29.15
N LEU A 367 -30.58 8.93 -27.81
CA LEU A 367 -30.02 9.89 -26.87
C LEU A 367 -28.49 9.97 -27.01
N LEU A 368 -27.80 8.82 -27.03
CA LEU A 368 -26.34 8.73 -27.12
C LEU A 368 -25.79 9.38 -28.39
N ASN A 369 -26.46 9.19 -29.54
CA ASN A 369 -26.02 9.77 -30.81
C ASN A 369 -26.22 11.28 -30.92
N LYS A 370 -27.01 11.89 -30.03
CA LYS A 370 -27.20 13.35 -29.92
C LYS A 370 -26.15 14.01 -29.05
N GLN A 371 -25.38 13.23 -28.27
CA GLN A 371 -24.41 13.79 -27.32
C GLN A 371 -23.11 14.17 -28.02
N VAL A 372 -22.40 15.14 -27.43
CA VAL A 372 -21.03 15.52 -27.80
C VAL A 372 -20.02 14.62 -27.10
N GLU A 373 -20.34 14.22 -25.88
CA GLU A 373 -19.50 13.37 -25.04
C GLU A 373 -20.35 12.36 -24.23
N VAL A 374 -19.84 11.15 -24.08
CA VAL A 374 -20.50 10.08 -23.33
C VAL A 374 -19.44 9.28 -22.59
N CYS A 375 -19.63 9.13 -21.28
CA CYS A 375 -18.90 8.16 -20.48
C CYS A 375 -19.53 6.79 -20.63
N PHE A 376 -18.69 5.74 -20.69
CA PHE A 376 -19.15 4.36 -20.62
C PHE A 376 -18.19 3.54 -19.75
N ASP A 377 -18.70 2.48 -19.17
CA ASP A 377 -17.94 1.49 -18.42
C ASP A 377 -18.48 0.09 -18.72
N THR A 378 -17.62 -0.95 -18.64
CA THR A 378 -18.02 -2.33 -18.93
C THR A 378 -17.96 -3.22 -17.71
N GLU A 379 -19.08 -3.87 -17.39
CA GLU A 379 -19.14 -4.92 -16.38
C GLU A 379 -18.79 -6.28 -16.98
N THR A 380 -17.91 -7.01 -16.33
CA THR A 380 -17.32 -8.23 -16.91
C THR A 380 -17.20 -9.37 -15.90
N SER A 381 -17.07 -10.60 -16.43
CA SER A 381 -16.90 -11.82 -15.62
C SER A 381 -15.47 -12.00 -15.08
N SER A 382 -14.48 -11.25 -15.57
CA SER A 382 -13.08 -11.41 -15.21
C SER A 382 -12.28 -10.11 -15.40
N ILE A 383 -11.25 -9.91 -14.60
CA ILE A 383 -10.26 -8.83 -14.76
C ILE A 383 -9.32 -9.06 -15.97
N GLU A 384 -9.27 -10.27 -16.51
CA GLU A 384 -8.46 -10.62 -17.69
C GLU A 384 -9.28 -10.38 -18.96
N ALA A 385 -9.09 -9.23 -19.60
CA ALA A 385 -9.89 -8.76 -20.72
C ALA A 385 -9.95 -9.75 -21.91
N ARG A 386 -8.92 -10.58 -22.14
CA ARG A 386 -8.90 -11.59 -23.22
C ARG A 386 -9.89 -12.73 -23.00
N HIS A 387 -10.23 -13.01 -21.75
CA HIS A 387 -11.12 -14.11 -21.37
C HIS A 387 -12.43 -13.61 -20.74
N ALA A 388 -12.48 -12.32 -20.39
CA ALA A 388 -13.66 -11.71 -19.77
C ALA A 388 -14.87 -11.73 -20.68
N GLU A 389 -16.01 -12.16 -20.18
CA GLU A 389 -17.31 -12.04 -20.83
C GLU A 389 -17.95 -10.72 -20.42
N LEU A 390 -18.60 -10.06 -21.37
CA LEU A 390 -19.32 -8.82 -21.11
C LEU A 390 -20.64 -9.13 -20.40
N VAL A 391 -20.79 -8.63 -19.18
CA VAL A 391 -22.00 -8.80 -18.35
C VAL A 391 -23.00 -7.68 -18.60
N GLY A 392 -22.47 -6.47 -18.80
CA GLY A 392 -23.28 -5.28 -19.08
C GLY A 392 -22.42 -4.10 -19.46
N ILE A 393 -23.07 -3.01 -19.81
CA ILE A 393 -22.41 -1.75 -20.13
C ILE A 393 -23.24 -0.59 -19.59
N SER A 394 -22.58 0.36 -18.95
CA SER A 394 -23.21 1.57 -18.47
C SER A 394 -22.82 2.78 -19.31
N PHE A 395 -23.73 3.78 -19.35
CA PHE A 395 -23.55 5.03 -20.08
C PHE A 395 -23.94 6.21 -19.21
N CYS A 396 -23.12 7.26 -19.19
CA CYS A 396 -23.43 8.53 -18.54
C CYS A 396 -23.06 9.71 -19.45
N PHE A 397 -23.96 10.63 -19.65
CA PHE A 397 -23.75 11.88 -20.40
C PHE A 397 -24.30 13.11 -19.69
N LYS A 398 -24.79 12.92 -18.47
CA LYS A 398 -25.26 13.99 -17.60
C LYS A 398 -25.02 13.60 -16.15
N ASN A 399 -24.45 14.49 -15.36
CA ASN A 399 -24.19 14.21 -13.93
C ASN A 399 -25.44 13.68 -13.24
N LYS A 400 -25.28 12.63 -12.45
CA LYS A 400 -26.31 11.96 -11.66
C LYS A 400 -27.44 11.33 -12.50
N GLU A 401 -27.17 11.05 -13.78
CA GLU A 401 -28.11 10.35 -14.65
C GLU A 401 -27.33 9.36 -15.55
N ALA A 402 -27.53 8.08 -15.34
CA ALA A 402 -26.80 7.02 -16.04
C ALA A 402 -27.75 5.86 -16.40
N TYR A 403 -27.31 5.03 -17.36
CA TYR A 403 -28.10 3.99 -17.96
C TYR A 403 -27.28 2.70 -17.99
N TYR A 404 -27.80 1.59 -17.47
CA TYR A 404 -27.17 0.28 -17.49
C TYR A 404 -27.91 -0.64 -18.44
N VAL A 405 -27.19 -1.24 -19.39
CA VAL A 405 -27.69 -2.22 -20.36
C VAL A 405 -27.09 -3.59 -20.02
N PRO A 406 -27.85 -4.52 -19.47
CA PRO A 406 -27.37 -5.88 -19.23
C PRO A 406 -27.20 -6.62 -20.57
N ILE A 407 -26.06 -7.31 -20.71
CA ILE A 407 -25.74 -8.13 -21.88
C ILE A 407 -25.99 -9.61 -21.54
N THR A 408 -27.00 -10.16 -22.15
CA THR A 408 -27.35 -11.59 -22.00
C THR A 408 -26.36 -12.47 -22.76
N GLU A 409 -26.12 -13.66 -22.25
CA GLU A 409 -25.39 -14.68 -23.00
C GLU A 409 -26.10 -15.01 -24.32
N SER A 410 -25.34 -14.93 -25.38
CA SER A 410 -25.78 -15.41 -26.71
C SER A 410 -24.67 -16.31 -27.25
N GLU A 411 -25.03 -17.49 -27.74
CA GLU A 411 -24.11 -18.40 -28.43
C GLU A 411 -23.48 -17.76 -29.67
N ASN A 412 -24.19 -16.79 -30.26
CA ASN A 412 -23.71 -16.04 -31.41
C ASN A 412 -23.37 -14.61 -31.02
N ILE A 413 -22.06 -14.28 -31.05
CA ILE A 413 -21.54 -12.93 -30.74
C ILE A 413 -22.23 -11.85 -31.62
N LYS A 414 -22.62 -12.18 -32.85
CA LYS A 414 -23.27 -11.25 -33.80
C LYS A 414 -24.69 -10.87 -33.41
N ASP A 415 -25.37 -11.74 -32.66
CA ASP A 415 -26.77 -11.53 -32.22
C ASP A 415 -26.86 -10.92 -30.82
N ASN A 416 -25.73 -10.61 -30.22
CA ASN A 416 -25.68 -10.01 -28.88
C ASN A 416 -26.13 -8.53 -28.91
N ARG A 417 -26.87 -8.10 -27.89
CA ARG A 417 -27.39 -6.74 -27.72
C ARG A 417 -26.31 -5.66 -27.91
N ILE A 418 -25.06 -5.94 -27.53
CA ILE A 418 -23.95 -4.99 -27.66
C ILE A 418 -23.69 -4.57 -29.10
N GLN A 419 -24.05 -5.40 -30.11
CA GLN A 419 -23.89 -5.09 -31.53
C GLN A 419 -24.73 -3.87 -31.97
N LEU A 420 -25.82 -3.60 -31.29
CA LEU A 420 -26.66 -2.41 -31.54
C LEU A 420 -25.90 -1.11 -31.28
N PHE A 421 -24.90 -1.14 -30.39
CA PHE A 421 -24.09 0.02 -30.05
C PHE A 421 -22.85 0.21 -30.94
N LYS A 422 -22.59 -0.69 -31.89
CA LYS A 422 -21.42 -0.66 -32.74
C LYS A 422 -21.24 0.67 -33.49
N ALA A 423 -22.33 1.20 -34.06
CA ALA A 423 -22.33 2.47 -34.78
C ALA A 423 -22.00 3.65 -33.86
N PHE A 424 -22.50 3.65 -32.61
CA PHE A 424 -22.20 4.64 -31.60
C PHE A 424 -20.69 4.65 -31.24
N PHE A 425 -20.11 3.48 -30.97
CA PHE A 425 -18.68 3.37 -30.63
C PHE A 425 -17.76 3.83 -31.77
N LEU A 426 -18.15 3.58 -33.01
CA LEU A 426 -17.39 3.99 -34.18
C LEU A 426 -17.56 5.49 -34.52
N ASN A 427 -18.58 6.19 -33.99
CA ASN A 427 -18.86 7.58 -34.30
C ASN A 427 -17.75 8.50 -33.78
N PRO A 428 -16.92 9.13 -34.64
CA PRO A 428 -15.82 9.99 -34.21
C PRO A 428 -16.28 11.36 -33.71
N LYS A 429 -17.55 11.73 -33.89
CA LYS A 429 -18.10 13.02 -33.44
C LYS A 429 -18.44 13.02 -31.96
N VAL A 430 -18.61 11.85 -31.34
CA VAL A 430 -18.89 11.71 -29.91
C VAL A 430 -17.61 11.34 -29.20
N LEU A 431 -17.20 12.13 -28.20
CA LEU A 431 -16.08 11.82 -27.32
C LEU A 431 -16.49 10.67 -26.39
N LYS A 432 -15.73 9.57 -26.39
CA LYS A 432 -15.89 8.46 -25.46
C LYS A 432 -15.02 8.68 -24.23
N ILE A 433 -15.62 8.68 -23.05
CA ILE A 433 -14.97 8.88 -21.78
C ILE A 433 -14.99 7.55 -21.03
N GLY A 434 -13.94 7.24 -20.29
CA GLY A 434 -13.89 6.08 -19.38
C GLY A 434 -12.72 6.17 -18.41
N HIS A 435 -12.62 5.19 -17.54
CA HIS A 435 -11.53 5.04 -16.58
C HIS A 435 -10.80 3.73 -16.84
N ASN A 436 -9.53 3.77 -17.29
CA ASN A 436 -8.80 2.59 -17.81
C ASN A 436 -9.39 2.02 -19.10
N LEU A 437 -9.77 2.90 -20.02
CA LEU A 437 -10.41 2.59 -21.30
C LEU A 437 -9.73 1.47 -22.10
N LYS A 438 -8.45 1.25 -21.93
CA LYS A 438 -7.73 0.17 -22.61
C LYS A 438 -8.34 -1.20 -22.30
N TYR A 439 -8.79 -1.42 -21.08
CA TYR A 439 -9.47 -2.63 -20.67
C TYR A 439 -10.80 -2.79 -21.41
N ASP A 440 -11.66 -1.78 -21.37
CA ASP A 440 -13.00 -1.80 -21.98
C ASP A 440 -12.92 -1.98 -23.49
N ILE A 441 -11.98 -1.31 -24.15
CA ILE A 441 -11.75 -1.46 -25.58
C ILE A 441 -11.32 -2.90 -25.93
N LYS A 442 -10.49 -3.54 -25.09
CA LYS A 442 -10.09 -4.94 -25.30
C LYS A 442 -11.27 -5.89 -25.15
N VAL A 443 -12.15 -5.65 -24.17
CA VAL A 443 -13.38 -6.42 -23.98
C VAL A 443 -14.32 -6.25 -25.18
N LEU A 444 -14.59 -5.02 -25.60
CA LEU A 444 -15.45 -4.73 -26.76
C LEU A 444 -14.89 -5.31 -28.06
N ASN A 445 -13.58 -5.33 -28.27
CA ASN A 445 -12.96 -5.94 -29.46
C ASN A 445 -13.24 -7.45 -29.57
N ARG A 446 -13.50 -8.16 -28.46
CA ARG A 446 -13.91 -9.57 -28.52
C ARG A 446 -15.29 -9.77 -29.17
N TYR A 447 -16.11 -8.72 -29.17
CA TYR A 447 -17.43 -8.67 -29.80
C TYR A 447 -17.40 -7.96 -31.16
N ASP A 448 -16.23 -7.85 -31.81
CA ASP A 448 -16.02 -7.14 -33.07
C ASP A 448 -16.45 -5.66 -33.06
N ILE A 449 -16.47 -5.06 -31.90
CA ILE A 449 -16.76 -3.64 -31.71
C ILE A 449 -15.46 -2.88 -31.60
N ASN A 450 -15.18 -2.04 -32.58
CA ASN A 450 -14.09 -1.08 -32.55
C ASN A 450 -14.60 0.27 -32.04
N ILE A 451 -13.73 1.01 -31.37
CA ILE A 451 -14.03 2.34 -30.85
C ILE A 451 -13.26 3.40 -31.67
N SER A 452 -13.87 4.56 -31.86
CA SER A 452 -13.20 5.71 -32.48
C SER A 452 -12.04 6.19 -31.61
N LYS A 453 -11.01 6.81 -32.22
CA LYS A 453 -9.87 7.34 -31.47
C LYS A 453 -10.19 8.60 -30.66
N ASN A 454 -11.41 9.17 -30.79
CA ASN A 454 -11.85 10.31 -30.01
C ASN A 454 -12.25 9.84 -28.61
N CYS A 455 -11.26 9.74 -27.71
CA CYS A 455 -11.39 9.19 -26.36
C CYS A 455 -10.72 10.08 -25.31
N PHE A 456 -11.22 9.99 -24.08
CA PHE A 456 -10.64 10.63 -22.90
C PHE A 456 -10.60 9.59 -21.74
N ASP A 457 -9.41 9.21 -21.34
CA ASP A 457 -9.20 8.29 -20.21
C ASP A 457 -8.89 9.09 -18.94
N THR A 458 -9.75 8.99 -17.93
CA THR A 458 -9.61 9.74 -16.67
C THR A 458 -8.45 9.22 -15.81
N MET A 459 -8.08 7.94 -15.92
CA MET A 459 -6.92 7.40 -15.22
C MET A 459 -5.61 7.97 -15.78
N ILE A 460 -5.47 8.02 -17.10
CA ILE A 460 -4.32 8.65 -17.78
C ILE A 460 -4.28 10.15 -17.52
N ALA A 461 -5.43 10.83 -17.58
CA ALA A 461 -5.51 12.25 -17.28
C ALA A 461 -5.03 12.56 -15.85
N HIS A 462 -5.53 11.83 -14.86
CA HIS A 462 -5.10 12.04 -13.48
C HIS A 462 -3.63 11.67 -13.25
N TYR A 463 -3.14 10.63 -13.89
CA TYR A 463 -1.72 10.28 -13.84
C TYR A 463 -0.82 11.43 -14.30
N LEU A 464 -1.17 12.15 -15.37
CA LEU A 464 -0.41 13.31 -15.82
C LEU A 464 -0.54 14.51 -14.87
N ILE A 465 -1.67 14.66 -14.21
CA ILE A 465 -1.91 15.72 -13.21
C ILE A 465 -1.14 15.41 -11.92
N ASN A 466 -1.19 14.16 -11.46
CA ASN A 466 -0.55 13.71 -10.21
C ASN A 466 -0.03 12.27 -10.33
N PRO A 467 1.16 12.06 -10.92
CA PRO A 467 1.71 10.73 -11.19
C PRO A 467 2.06 9.93 -9.94
N GLU A 468 2.11 10.56 -8.78
CA GLU A 468 2.47 9.92 -7.50
C GLU A 468 1.26 9.49 -6.68
N ALA A 469 0.06 9.96 -7.03
CA ALA A 469 -1.17 9.57 -6.36
C ALA A 469 -1.68 8.22 -6.88
N ARG A 470 -2.63 7.64 -6.15
CA ARG A 470 -3.37 6.47 -6.61
C ARG A 470 -4.29 6.87 -7.75
N GLN A 471 -4.42 5.96 -8.73
CA GLN A 471 -5.21 6.20 -9.92
C GLN A 471 -6.54 5.42 -9.90
N SER A 472 -6.88 4.72 -8.79
CA SER A 472 -8.15 3.98 -8.70
C SER A 472 -9.32 4.93 -8.60
N MET A 473 -10.43 4.59 -9.24
CA MET A 473 -11.64 5.42 -9.31
C MET A 473 -12.20 5.72 -7.92
N ASP A 474 -12.28 4.73 -7.01
CA ASP A 474 -12.72 4.93 -5.63
C ASP A 474 -11.92 6.05 -4.92
N PHE A 475 -10.58 5.99 -5.05
CA PHE A 475 -9.72 7.02 -4.46
C PHE A 475 -9.97 8.40 -5.09
N LEU A 476 -10.18 8.46 -6.41
CA LEU A 476 -10.43 9.70 -7.12
C LEU A 476 -11.80 10.28 -6.78
N ALA A 477 -12.82 9.44 -6.61
CA ALA A 477 -14.16 9.83 -6.17
C ALA A 477 -14.11 10.43 -4.75
N GLU A 478 -13.48 9.74 -3.81
CA GLU A 478 -13.31 10.24 -2.43
C GLU A 478 -12.53 11.57 -2.40
N PHE A 479 -11.45 11.65 -3.18
CA PHE A 479 -10.53 12.78 -3.12
C PHE A 479 -11.06 14.04 -3.83
N TYR A 480 -11.70 13.89 -5.00
CA TYR A 480 -12.10 15.01 -5.84
C TYR A 480 -13.59 15.35 -5.76
N LEU A 481 -14.44 14.37 -5.45
CA LEU A 481 -15.89 14.53 -5.43
C LEU A 481 -16.47 14.49 -4.00
N GLU A 482 -15.64 14.13 -3.01
CA GLU A 482 -16.08 13.84 -1.63
C GLU A 482 -17.19 12.78 -1.62
N TYR A 483 -17.02 11.77 -2.49
CA TYR A 483 -18.01 10.76 -2.76
C TYR A 483 -17.44 9.35 -2.49
N LYS A 484 -18.17 8.57 -1.71
CA LYS A 484 -17.83 7.16 -1.43
C LYS A 484 -18.64 6.26 -2.35
N ALA A 485 -17.97 5.65 -3.32
CA ALA A 485 -18.56 4.71 -4.26
C ALA A 485 -18.92 3.37 -3.61
N ILE A 486 -19.85 2.65 -4.21
CA ILE A 486 -20.18 1.26 -3.88
C ILE A 486 -18.94 0.40 -4.13
N SER A 487 -18.51 -0.34 -3.13
CA SER A 487 -17.35 -1.23 -3.31
C SER A 487 -17.76 -2.52 -4.04
N ILE A 488 -16.96 -2.95 -5.02
CA ILE A 488 -17.16 -4.25 -5.68
C ILE A 488 -17.20 -5.44 -4.69
N VAL A 489 -16.53 -5.30 -3.54
CA VAL A 489 -16.55 -6.30 -2.47
C VAL A 489 -17.92 -6.42 -1.83
N GLU A 490 -18.72 -5.36 -1.83
CA GLU A 490 -20.11 -5.39 -1.34
C GLU A 490 -21.03 -6.16 -2.29
N LEU A 491 -20.73 -6.15 -3.60
CA LEU A 491 -21.51 -6.89 -4.60
C LEU A 491 -21.15 -8.37 -4.67
N ILE A 492 -19.87 -8.68 -4.89
CA ILE A 492 -19.40 -10.05 -5.19
C ILE A 492 -18.69 -10.73 -4.03
N GLY A 493 -18.50 -10.03 -2.91
CA GLY A 493 -17.81 -10.56 -1.74
C GLY A 493 -16.29 -10.44 -1.81
N LYS A 494 -15.62 -10.78 -0.69
CA LYS A 494 -14.15 -10.74 -0.59
C LYS A 494 -13.52 -11.83 -1.47
N LYS A 495 -12.31 -11.54 -1.98
CA LYS A 495 -11.51 -12.49 -2.76
C LYS A 495 -11.31 -13.80 -2.00
N GLY A 496 -11.69 -14.93 -2.61
CA GLY A 496 -11.60 -16.27 -2.03
C GLY A 496 -12.53 -17.26 -2.73
N LYS A 497 -12.62 -18.48 -2.18
CA LYS A 497 -13.44 -19.55 -2.76
C LYS A 497 -14.95 -19.22 -2.85
N ASN A 498 -15.42 -18.29 -2.04
CA ASN A 498 -16.84 -17.88 -1.99
C ASN A 498 -17.11 -16.56 -2.72
N GLN A 499 -16.13 -15.99 -3.44
CA GLN A 499 -16.35 -14.80 -4.24
C GLN A 499 -17.27 -15.14 -5.41
N LYS A 500 -18.36 -14.38 -5.55
CA LYS A 500 -19.28 -14.48 -6.69
C LYS A 500 -18.66 -13.88 -7.94
N ASN A 501 -19.21 -14.20 -9.08
CA ASN A 501 -18.93 -13.53 -10.34
C ASN A 501 -19.99 -12.45 -10.60
N MET A 502 -19.65 -11.38 -11.32
CA MET A 502 -20.64 -10.37 -11.72
C MET A 502 -21.80 -10.98 -12.53
N ARG A 503 -21.53 -12.05 -13.27
CA ARG A 503 -22.54 -12.82 -14.03
C ARG A 503 -23.57 -13.51 -13.13
N ASP A 504 -23.24 -13.81 -11.88
CA ASP A 504 -24.14 -14.46 -10.91
C ASP A 504 -25.15 -13.49 -10.29
N LEU A 505 -25.03 -12.19 -10.56
CA LEU A 505 -25.90 -11.14 -10.03
C LEU A 505 -27.04 -10.83 -11.01
N SER A 506 -28.18 -10.43 -10.47
CA SER A 506 -29.27 -9.93 -11.32
C SER A 506 -28.93 -8.54 -11.89
N PRO A 507 -29.50 -8.16 -13.06
CA PRO A 507 -29.29 -6.84 -13.63
C PRO A 507 -29.62 -5.68 -12.67
N GLU A 508 -30.62 -5.85 -11.81
CA GLU A 508 -31.03 -4.85 -10.82
C GLU A 508 -29.95 -4.66 -9.74
N GLN A 509 -29.27 -5.74 -9.35
CA GLN A 509 -28.17 -5.66 -8.36
C GLN A 509 -26.92 -4.99 -8.90
N VAL A 510 -26.67 -5.09 -10.22
CA VAL A 510 -25.51 -4.50 -10.88
C VAL A 510 -25.77 -3.06 -11.30
N CYS A 511 -27.03 -2.69 -11.58
CA CYS A 511 -27.42 -1.41 -12.17
C CYS A 511 -26.88 -0.21 -11.42
N ASP A 512 -27.08 -0.14 -10.11
CA ASP A 512 -26.66 1.00 -9.30
C ASP A 512 -25.14 1.14 -9.29
N TYR A 513 -24.40 0.05 -9.14
CA TYR A 513 -22.94 0.03 -9.16
C TYR A 513 -22.40 0.50 -10.52
N ALA A 514 -22.86 -0.11 -11.61
CA ALA A 514 -22.38 0.20 -12.96
C ALA A 514 -22.70 1.64 -13.40
N CYS A 515 -23.91 2.13 -13.05
CA CYS A 515 -24.31 3.50 -13.33
C CYS A 515 -23.51 4.52 -12.50
N GLU A 516 -23.22 4.17 -11.24
CA GLU A 516 -22.41 5.01 -10.35
C GLU A 516 -20.98 5.16 -10.91
N ASP A 517 -20.34 4.09 -11.37
CA ASP A 517 -19.01 4.09 -11.95
C ASP A 517 -18.92 4.98 -13.20
N ALA A 518 -19.91 4.91 -14.10
CA ALA A 518 -19.98 5.78 -15.26
C ALA A 518 -20.23 7.26 -14.89
N ASP A 519 -21.08 7.54 -13.91
CA ASP A 519 -21.38 8.89 -13.44
C ASP A 519 -20.15 9.53 -12.74
N ILE A 520 -19.50 8.83 -11.83
CA ILE A 520 -18.27 9.26 -11.17
C ILE A 520 -17.20 9.60 -12.22
N THR A 521 -16.98 8.71 -13.18
CA THR A 521 -15.98 8.89 -14.24
C THR A 521 -16.31 10.11 -15.11
N PHE A 522 -17.58 10.34 -15.43
CA PHE A 522 -18.02 11.52 -16.17
C PHE A 522 -17.79 12.82 -15.39
N GLN A 523 -18.02 12.82 -14.08
CA GLN A 523 -17.77 13.98 -13.22
C GLN A 523 -16.27 14.25 -13.09
N LEU A 524 -15.44 13.21 -12.89
CA LEU A 524 -13.99 13.32 -12.83
C LEU A 524 -13.40 13.89 -14.12
N LYS A 525 -13.91 13.48 -15.29
CA LYS A 525 -13.48 14.04 -16.59
C LYS A 525 -13.62 15.54 -16.61
N LYS A 526 -14.73 16.10 -16.15
CA LYS A 526 -14.98 17.55 -16.15
C LYS A 526 -13.97 18.32 -15.29
N LEU A 527 -13.50 17.72 -14.21
CA LEU A 527 -12.46 18.29 -13.35
C LEU A 527 -11.09 18.22 -14.02
N PHE A 528 -10.74 17.02 -14.52
CA PHE A 528 -9.40 16.77 -15.07
C PHE A 528 -9.18 17.46 -16.41
N GLU A 529 -10.19 17.61 -17.23
CA GLU A 529 -10.08 18.30 -18.51
C GLU A 529 -9.58 19.74 -18.38
N LYS A 530 -9.98 20.46 -17.33
CA LYS A 530 -9.50 21.81 -17.05
C LYS A 530 -7.99 21.84 -16.82
N GLU A 531 -7.47 20.86 -16.10
CA GLU A 531 -6.03 20.74 -15.82
C GLU A 531 -5.26 20.24 -17.06
N ILE A 532 -5.78 19.26 -17.76
CA ILE A 532 -5.19 18.68 -18.97
C ILE A 532 -5.09 19.73 -20.10
N ASN A 533 -6.04 20.62 -20.23
CA ASN A 533 -5.99 21.66 -21.25
C ASN A 533 -4.97 22.79 -21.00
N LYS A 534 -4.21 22.72 -19.88
CA LYS A 534 -3.07 23.62 -19.68
C LYS A 534 -1.95 23.32 -20.69
N PRO A 535 -1.20 24.35 -21.16
CA PRO A 535 -0.24 24.21 -22.26
C PRO A 535 0.79 23.09 -22.09
N HIS A 536 1.24 22.83 -20.86
CA HIS A 536 2.29 21.83 -20.58
C HIS A 536 1.77 20.37 -20.50
N LEU A 537 0.45 20.15 -20.39
CA LEU A 537 -0.15 18.80 -20.34
C LEU A 537 -0.92 18.45 -21.60
N LYS A 538 -1.46 19.45 -22.31
CA LYS A 538 -2.38 19.23 -23.42
C LYS A 538 -1.79 18.36 -24.52
N SER A 539 -0.63 18.73 -25.05
CA SER A 539 0.03 17.95 -26.09
C SER A 539 0.45 16.58 -25.58
N LEU A 540 1.00 16.48 -24.36
CA LEU A 540 1.39 15.21 -23.77
C LEU A 540 0.19 14.25 -23.65
N PHE A 541 -0.96 14.74 -23.25
CA PHE A 541 -2.16 13.91 -23.13
C PHE A 541 -2.72 13.49 -24.49
N TYR A 542 -3.02 14.48 -25.37
CA TYR A 542 -3.75 14.20 -26.62
C TYR A 542 -2.86 13.66 -27.73
N ASP A 543 -1.59 14.06 -27.80
CA ASP A 543 -0.71 13.71 -28.92
C ASP A 543 0.22 12.53 -28.58
N VAL A 544 0.40 12.19 -27.28
CA VAL A 544 1.30 11.11 -26.84
C VAL A 544 0.52 10.02 -26.10
N GLU A 545 -0.02 10.30 -24.90
CA GLU A 545 -0.51 9.25 -24.01
C GLU A 545 -1.80 8.58 -24.50
N MET A 546 -2.77 9.35 -24.99
CA MET A 546 -3.99 8.78 -25.55
C MET A 546 -3.75 7.94 -26.81
N PRO A 547 -2.95 8.38 -27.80
CA PRO A 547 -2.54 7.52 -28.92
C PRO A 547 -1.75 6.28 -28.49
N LEU A 548 -0.85 6.40 -27.49
CA LEU A 548 -0.07 5.29 -26.96
C LEU A 548 -0.96 4.19 -26.37
N MET A 549 -2.05 4.54 -25.70
CA MET A 549 -3.02 3.57 -25.19
C MET A 549 -3.51 2.60 -26.28
N PHE A 550 -3.81 3.10 -27.49
CA PHE A 550 -4.24 2.27 -28.62
C PHE A 550 -3.10 1.39 -29.17
N VAL A 551 -1.86 1.91 -29.17
CA VAL A 551 -0.68 1.13 -29.54
C VAL A 551 -0.46 -0.01 -28.57
N LEU A 552 -0.46 0.29 -27.26
CA LEU A 552 -0.28 -0.72 -26.21
C LEU A 552 -1.39 -1.78 -26.26
N LYS A 553 -2.65 -1.36 -26.45
CA LYS A 553 -3.76 -2.29 -26.68
C LYS A 553 -3.48 -3.25 -27.85
N SER A 554 -2.96 -2.72 -28.96
CA SER A 554 -2.64 -3.54 -30.12
C SER A 554 -1.50 -4.52 -29.84
N MET A 555 -0.44 -4.06 -29.15
CA MET A 555 0.69 -4.90 -28.72
C MET A 555 0.24 -6.03 -27.78
N GLU A 556 -0.58 -5.69 -26.79
CA GLU A 556 -1.15 -6.68 -25.86
C GLU A 556 -2.03 -7.72 -26.54
N ASN A 557 -2.81 -7.31 -27.55
CA ASN A 557 -3.64 -8.23 -28.31
C ASN A 557 -2.82 -9.12 -29.25
N GLU A 558 -1.75 -8.59 -29.86
CA GLU A 558 -0.86 -9.39 -30.71
C GLU A 558 -0.06 -10.40 -29.88
N GLY A 559 0.45 -10.02 -28.71
CA GLY A 559 1.32 -10.88 -27.91
C GLY A 559 2.64 -11.22 -28.59
N ILE A 560 3.39 -12.13 -27.99
CA ILE A 560 4.66 -12.64 -28.53
C ILE A 560 4.69 -14.16 -28.51
N ALA A 561 5.18 -14.77 -29.58
CA ALA A 561 5.29 -16.23 -29.67
C ALA A 561 6.48 -16.74 -28.84
N LEU A 562 6.31 -17.92 -28.23
CA LEU A 562 7.31 -18.61 -27.43
C LEU A 562 7.62 -19.96 -28.04
N ASP A 563 8.89 -20.25 -28.25
CA ASP A 563 9.38 -21.60 -28.60
C ASP A 563 9.43 -22.45 -27.31
N VAL A 564 8.29 -23.04 -26.98
CA VAL A 564 8.14 -23.85 -25.77
C VAL A 564 9.07 -25.07 -25.78
N PRO A 565 9.22 -25.82 -26.91
CA PRO A 565 10.18 -26.92 -26.98
C PRO A 565 11.62 -26.48 -26.67
N ALA A 566 12.09 -25.40 -27.29
CA ALA A 566 13.45 -24.89 -27.05
C ALA A 566 13.64 -24.47 -25.58
N LEU A 567 12.62 -23.80 -24.99
CA LEU A 567 12.66 -23.41 -23.59
C LEU A 567 12.66 -24.59 -22.64
N SER A 568 11.93 -25.67 -22.96
CA SER A 568 11.91 -26.92 -22.17
C SER A 568 13.27 -27.62 -22.20
N LEU A 569 13.91 -27.74 -23.37
CA LEU A 569 15.26 -28.29 -23.50
C LEU A 569 16.29 -27.48 -22.69
N PHE A 570 16.16 -26.14 -22.74
CA PHE A 570 16.98 -25.29 -21.90
C PHE A 570 16.71 -25.52 -20.41
N GLY A 571 15.46 -25.72 -20.01
CA GLY A 571 15.04 -26.04 -18.65
C GLY A 571 15.68 -27.35 -18.13
N GLU A 572 15.73 -28.39 -18.96
CA GLU A 572 16.42 -29.65 -18.62
C GLU A 572 17.93 -29.45 -18.41
N SER A 573 18.55 -28.60 -19.22
CA SER A 573 19.98 -28.25 -19.05
C SER A 573 20.21 -27.51 -17.74
N VAL A 574 19.33 -26.55 -17.40
CA VAL A 574 19.41 -25.82 -16.13
C VAL A 574 19.17 -26.73 -14.93
N GLU A 575 18.26 -27.71 -15.03
CA GLU A 575 18.03 -28.69 -13.96
C GLU A 575 19.26 -29.53 -13.71
N LYS A 576 19.95 -30.01 -14.74
CA LYS A 576 21.21 -30.73 -14.62
C LYS A 576 22.30 -29.93 -13.92
N ASP A 577 22.39 -28.62 -14.28
CA ASP A 577 23.35 -27.73 -13.60
C ASP A 577 22.96 -27.50 -12.12
N LEU A 578 21.66 -27.36 -11.81
CA LEU A 578 21.19 -27.22 -10.43
C LEU A 578 21.50 -28.46 -9.56
N VAL A 579 21.31 -29.67 -10.10
CA VAL A 579 21.64 -30.91 -9.40
C VAL A 579 23.15 -30.99 -9.13
N ARG A 580 23.97 -30.73 -10.13
CA ARG A 580 25.45 -30.70 -9.99
C ARG A 580 25.90 -29.71 -8.92
N LEU A 581 25.37 -28.46 -8.98
CA LEU A 581 25.69 -27.42 -7.99
C LEU A 581 25.22 -27.78 -6.59
N ALA A 582 24.06 -28.42 -6.44
CA ALA A 582 23.54 -28.88 -5.15
C ALA A 582 24.45 -29.92 -4.55
N GLU A 583 24.98 -30.88 -5.34
CA GLU A 583 25.95 -31.88 -4.90
C GLU A 583 27.28 -31.23 -4.49
N GLU A 584 27.79 -30.28 -5.29
CA GLU A 584 29.01 -29.52 -4.97
C GLU A 584 28.86 -28.74 -3.66
N ILE A 585 27.71 -28.02 -3.47
CA ILE A 585 27.43 -27.27 -2.26
C ILE A 585 27.33 -28.21 -1.05
N THR A 586 26.63 -29.33 -1.17
CA THR A 586 26.47 -30.30 -0.11
C THR A 586 27.83 -30.92 0.28
N LYS A 587 28.66 -31.26 -0.71
CA LYS A 587 30.02 -31.76 -0.48
C LYS A 587 30.91 -30.74 0.22
N ALA A 588 30.84 -29.46 -0.22
CA ALA A 588 31.62 -28.38 0.39
C ALA A 588 31.12 -28.02 1.80
N ALA A 589 29.85 -28.19 2.09
CA ALA A 589 29.26 -28.02 3.41
C ALA A 589 29.56 -29.18 4.36
N GLY A 590 29.83 -30.38 3.83
CA GLY A 590 30.08 -31.61 4.60
C GLY A 590 28.81 -32.19 5.23
N GLU A 591 27.63 -31.76 4.84
CA GLU A 591 26.33 -32.31 5.24
C GLU A 591 25.22 -31.85 4.28
N THR A 592 24.10 -32.58 4.29
CA THR A 592 22.89 -32.22 3.53
C THR A 592 22.07 -31.20 4.28
N PHE A 593 21.63 -30.16 3.58
CA PHE A 593 20.75 -29.12 4.10
C PHE A 593 19.87 -28.51 2.98
N ASN A 594 18.86 -27.77 3.34
CA ASN A 594 18.05 -27.08 2.34
C ASN A 594 18.73 -25.76 1.91
N ILE A 595 19.30 -25.74 0.69
CA ILE A 595 20.04 -24.61 0.10
C ILE A 595 19.11 -23.40 -0.08
N ASP A 596 17.81 -23.64 -0.32
CA ASP A 596 16.80 -22.61 -0.50
C ASP A 596 16.33 -22.00 0.85
N SER A 597 16.76 -22.58 2.00
CA SER A 597 16.47 -22.02 3.31
C SER A 597 17.54 -21.01 3.74
N PRO A 598 17.23 -19.69 3.81
CA PRO A 598 18.21 -18.70 4.25
C PRO A 598 18.78 -18.96 5.63
N ARG A 599 17.97 -19.57 6.52
CA ARG A 599 18.38 -19.92 7.88
C ARG A 599 19.44 -21.02 7.87
N GLN A 600 19.13 -22.17 7.26
CA GLN A 600 20.07 -23.31 7.21
C GLN A 600 21.36 -22.94 6.47
N LEU A 601 21.21 -22.22 5.36
CA LEU A 601 22.37 -21.72 4.62
C LEU A 601 23.24 -20.78 5.46
N GLY A 602 22.63 -19.89 6.25
CA GLY A 602 23.36 -19.01 7.16
C GLY A 602 24.11 -19.76 8.24
N GLU A 603 23.51 -20.79 8.86
CA GLU A 603 24.12 -21.66 9.84
C GLU A 603 25.32 -22.40 9.24
N ILE A 604 25.21 -22.96 8.02
CA ILE A 604 26.31 -23.62 7.31
C ILE A 604 27.46 -22.64 7.03
N LEU A 605 27.17 -21.50 6.45
CA LEU A 605 28.22 -20.55 6.03
C LEU A 605 28.94 -19.89 7.19
N PHE A 606 28.25 -19.49 8.24
CA PHE A 606 28.79 -18.63 9.28
C PHE A 606 29.07 -19.34 10.59
N ASP A 607 28.34 -20.39 10.98
CA ASP A 607 28.59 -21.15 12.19
C ASP A 607 29.53 -22.33 11.92
N LYS A 608 29.28 -23.13 10.86
CA LYS A 608 30.05 -24.31 10.54
C LYS A 608 31.33 -24.00 9.77
N LEU A 609 31.21 -23.36 8.60
CA LEU A 609 32.35 -23.04 7.74
C LEU A 609 33.08 -21.75 8.16
N LYS A 610 32.50 -20.96 9.03
CA LYS A 610 33.08 -19.73 9.61
C LYS A 610 33.70 -18.81 8.56
N ILE A 611 33.03 -18.65 7.39
CA ILE A 611 33.53 -17.84 6.28
C ILE A 611 33.71 -16.37 6.62
N SER A 612 33.12 -15.91 7.72
CA SER A 612 33.30 -14.56 8.23
C SER A 612 33.09 -14.50 9.75
N SER A 613 34.01 -13.83 10.45
CA SER A 613 33.91 -13.60 11.89
C SER A 613 32.93 -12.46 12.24
N LYS A 614 32.51 -11.65 11.25
CA LYS A 614 31.60 -10.49 11.39
C LYS A 614 30.38 -10.66 10.49
N ALA A 615 29.73 -11.83 10.53
CA ALA A 615 28.57 -12.11 9.71
C ALA A 615 27.38 -11.22 10.13
N LYS A 616 26.79 -10.52 9.16
CA LYS A 616 25.63 -9.66 9.39
C LYS A 616 24.39 -10.53 9.66
N LYS A 617 23.64 -10.21 10.73
CA LYS A 617 22.36 -10.85 11.04
C LYS A 617 21.18 -9.95 10.63
N THR A 618 20.07 -10.58 10.31
CA THR A 618 18.78 -9.90 10.04
C THR A 618 18.11 -9.49 11.35
N LYS A 619 17.04 -8.69 11.26
CA LYS A 619 16.21 -8.30 12.43
C LYS A 619 15.67 -9.48 13.23
N THR A 620 15.51 -10.65 12.61
CA THR A 620 15.06 -11.90 13.24
C THR A 620 16.19 -12.75 13.80
N GLY A 621 17.40 -12.21 13.90
CA GLY A 621 18.57 -12.91 14.44
C GLY A 621 19.21 -13.93 13.50
N GLN A 622 18.65 -14.15 12.31
CA GLN A 622 19.19 -15.04 11.29
C GLN A 622 20.34 -14.38 10.53
N TYR A 623 21.29 -15.16 10.04
CA TYR A 623 22.34 -14.64 9.18
C TYR A 623 21.77 -14.08 7.87
N ALA A 624 22.27 -12.93 7.46
CA ALA A 624 21.92 -12.36 6.18
C ALA A 624 22.65 -13.11 5.06
N THR A 625 21.90 -13.77 4.20
CA THR A 625 22.41 -14.53 3.04
C THR A 625 21.95 -13.95 1.71
N SER A 626 21.63 -12.64 1.68
CA SER A 626 21.29 -11.95 0.43
C SER A 626 22.47 -11.92 -0.54
N GLU A 627 22.21 -11.76 -1.82
CA GLU A 627 23.22 -11.71 -2.88
C GLU A 627 24.32 -10.70 -2.56
N ASP A 628 23.95 -9.49 -2.10
CA ASP A 628 24.89 -8.41 -1.73
C ASP A 628 25.85 -8.82 -0.61
N VAL A 629 25.40 -9.68 0.31
CA VAL A 629 26.24 -10.21 1.39
C VAL A 629 27.15 -11.31 0.86
N LEU A 630 26.60 -12.26 0.12
CA LEU A 630 27.36 -13.39 -0.41
C LEU A 630 28.45 -12.95 -1.42
N VAL A 631 28.17 -11.99 -2.27
CA VAL A 631 29.14 -11.45 -3.25
C VAL A 631 30.41 -10.91 -2.54
N LYS A 632 30.28 -10.33 -1.35
CA LYS A 632 31.44 -9.85 -0.56
C LYS A 632 32.36 -10.99 -0.10
N HIS A 633 31.79 -12.18 0.10
CA HIS A 633 32.47 -13.38 0.55
C HIS A 633 32.86 -14.34 -0.58
N ARG A 634 32.72 -13.91 -1.84
CA ARG A 634 33.01 -14.74 -3.04
C ARG A 634 34.40 -15.30 -3.06
N LYS A 635 35.38 -14.56 -2.49
CA LYS A 635 36.80 -14.96 -2.46
C LYS A 635 37.17 -15.74 -1.19
N ASP A 636 36.30 -15.78 -0.18
CA ASP A 636 36.61 -16.32 1.12
C ASP A 636 36.43 -17.85 1.15
N HIS A 637 35.49 -18.38 0.35
CA HIS A 637 35.26 -19.82 0.25
C HIS A 637 34.59 -20.22 -1.08
N PRO A 638 35.01 -21.28 -1.78
CA PRO A 638 34.47 -21.73 -3.07
C PRO A 638 32.98 -22.00 -3.06
N ILE A 639 32.41 -22.46 -1.92
CA ILE A 639 30.97 -22.74 -1.75
C ILE A 639 30.10 -21.52 -2.09
N VAL A 640 30.61 -20.30 -1.85
CA VAL A 640 29.86 -19.07 -2.06
C VAL A 640 29.57 -18.85 -3.54
N GLU A 641 30.53 -19.15 -4.41
CA GLU A 641 30.36 -19.07 -5.86
C GLU A 641 29.28 -20.05 -6.33
N SER A 642 29.37 -21.32 -5.90
CA SER A 642 28.37 -22.35 -6.26
C SER A 642 26.97 -22.00 -5.76
N ILE A 643 26.84 -21.38 -4.56
CA ILE A 643 25.56 -20.91 -4.03
C ILE A 643 25.00 -19.74 -4.86
N LEU A 644 25.83 -18.78 -5.25
CA LEU A 644 25.41 -17.65 -6.08
C LEU A 644 24.92 -18.14 -7.45
N GLU A 645 25.66 -19.06 -8.08
CA GLU A 645 25.27 -19.66 -9.36
C GLU A 645 23.98 -20.49 -9.23
N TYR A 646 23.87 -21.34 -8.20
CA TYR A 646 22.67 -22.12 -7.89
C TYR A 646 21.45 -21.21 -7.77
N ARG A 647 21.52 -20.16 -6.96
CA ARG A 647 20.42 -19.21 -6.76
C ARG A 647 20.05 -18.48 -8.05
N GLN A 648 21.03 -18.10 -8.87
CA GLN A 648 20.78 -17.47 -10.14
C GLN A 648 20.01 -18.40 -11.08
N LEU A 649 20.45 -19.66 -11.21
CA LEU A 649 19.79 -20.66 -12.05
C LEU A 649 18.40 -21.02 -11.53
N LYS A 650 18.26 -21.19 -10.21
CA LYS A 650 16.97 -21.46 -9.56
C LYS A 650 15.96 -20.34 -9.83
N LYS A 651 16.40 -19.08 -9.74
CA LYS A 651 15.59 -17.91 -10.07
C LYS A 651 15.19 -17.87 -11.53
N LEU A 652 16.12 -18.18 -12.45
CA LEU A 652 15.81 -18.26 -13.88
C LEU A 652 14.74 -19.32 -14.15
N LYS A 653 14.88 -20.49 -13.55
CA LYS A 653 13.93 -21.60 -13.70
C LYS A 653 12.55 -21.22 -13.15
N SER A 654 12.48 -20.84 -11.89
CA SER A 654 11.22 -20.57 -11.21
C SER A 654 10.47 -19.30 -11.69
N THR A 655 11.20 -18.32 -12.26
CA THR A 655 10.59 -17.05 -12.69
C THR A 655 10.25 -17.03 -14.18
N TYR A 656 11.00 -17.72 -15.01
CA TYR A 656 10.85 -17.64 -16.46
C TYR A 656 10.67 -19.00 -17.12
N ILE A 657 11.55 -20.00 -16.88
CA ILE A 657 11.57 -21.23 -17.66
C ILE A 657 10.28 -22.03 -17.43
N ASP A 658 9.93 -22.27 -16.17
CA ASP A 658 8.75 -23.06 -15.81
C ASP A 658 7.43 -22.27 -16.05
N PRO A 659 7.27 -20.98 -15.63
CA PRO A 659 5.99 -20.29 -15.75
C PRO A 659 5.64 -19.81 -17.16
N LEU A 660 6.63 -19.41 -17.99
CA LEU A 660 6.33 -18.81 -19.31
C LEU A 660 5.52 -19.74 -20.22
N PRO A 661 5.80 -21.06 -20.33
CA PRO A 661 4.97 -21.97 -21.11
C PRO A 661 3.51 -22.02 -20.64
N GLU A 662 3.27 -21.96 -19.32
CA GLU A 662 1.93 -22.00 -18.73
C GLU A 662 1.14 -20.71 -19.00
N LEU A 663 1.83 -19.59 -19.30
CA LEU A 663 1.23 -18.31 -19.61
C LEU A 663 0.92 -18.14 -21.10
N CYS A 664 1.27 -19.11 -21.95
CA CYS A 664 0.86 -19.09 -23.34
C CYS A 664 -0.68 -19.27 -23.45
N ASP A 665 -1.33 -18.31 -24.12
CA ASP A 665 -2.78 -18.40 -24.37
C ASP A 665 -3.10 -19.62 -25.25
N ILE A 666 -4.05 -20.41 -24.83
CA ILE A 666 -4.48 -21.65 -25.51
C ILE A 666 -4.98 -21.38 -26.94
N LYS A 667 -5.52 -20.18 -27.22
CA LYS A 667 -6.11 -19.83 -28.51
C LYS A 667 -5.08 -19.57 -29.61
N ASP A 668 -3.94 -18.99 -29.26
CA ASP A 668 -2.93 -18.55 -30.24
C ASP A 668 -1.49 -18.93 -29.92
N GLY A 669 -1.24 -19.60 -28.77
CA GLY A 669 0.06 -20.07 -28.35
C GLY A 669 1.04 -18.96 -27.98
N ARG A 670 0.57 -17.74 -27.67
CA ARG A 670 1.41 -16.58 -27.40
C ARG A 670 1.25 -16.08 -25.97
N ILE A 671 2.24 -15.35 -25.53
CA ILE A 671 2.24 -14.63 -24.26
C ILE A 671 1.71 -13.22 -24.46
N HIS A 672 0.73 -12.84 -23.68
CA HIS A 672 0.11 -11.52 -23.70
C HIS A 672 0.37 -10.81 -22.38
N THR A 673 1.40 -9.97 -22.35
CA THR A 673 1.66 -9.12 -21.20
C THR A 673 0.69 -7.95 -21.15
N HIS A 674 0.61 -7.29 -20.02
CA HIS A 674 -0.18 -6.08 -19.82
C HIS A 674 0.76 -4.89 -19.59
N PHE A 675 0.68 -3.85 -20.44
CA PHE A 675 1.49 -2.64 -20.34
C PHE A 675 0.73 -1.54 -19.61
N MET A 676 1.30 -1.03 -18.53
CA MET A 676 0.69 0.03 -17.73
C MET A 676 1.43 1.34 -17.91
N GLN A 677 0.67 2.41 -18.28
CA GLN A 677 1.19 3.77 -18.45
C GLN A 677 1.27 4.55 -17.14
N THR A 678 0.46 4.19 -16.15
CA THR A 678 0.16 5.01 -14.96
C THR A 678 0.85 4.55 -13.68
N VAL A 679 1.89 3.70 -13.78
CA VAL A 679 2.55 3.10 -12.60
C VAL A 679 3.80 3.86 -12.17
N THR A 680 4.58 4.37 -13.13
CA THR A 680 5.86 5.03 -12.82
C THR A 680 5.74 6.54 -12.95
N ALA A 681 6.19 7.30 -11.96
CA ALA A 681 6.18 8.76 -12.03
C ALA A 681 7.13 9.35 -13.10
N THR A 682 7.93 8.50 -13.76
CA THR A 682 8.95 8.92 -14.75
C THR A 682 8.50 8.81 -16.21
N GLY A 683 7.24 8.42 -16.48
CA GLY A 683 6.73 8.18 -17.83
C GLY A 683 7.18 6.85 -18.45
N ARG A 684 7.90 5.99 -17.70
CA ARG A 684 8.24 4.65 -18.19
C ARG A 684 7.02 3.74 -18.11
N LEU A 685 6.87 2.87 -19.11
CA LEU A 685 5.90 1.79 -19.07
C LEU A 685 6.29 0.74 -18.02
N SER A 686 5.31 0.09 -17.45
CA SER A 686 5.48 -1.11 -16.64
C SER A 686 4.81 -2.28 -17.34
N SER A 687 5.42 -3.47 -17.29
CA SER A 687 4.87 -4.71 -17.85
C SER A 687 4.49 -5.66 -16.71
N ASN A 688 3.31 -6.27 -16.81
CA ASN A 688 2.78 -7.18 -15.79
C ASN A 688 2.05 -8.36 -16.41
N ASN A 689 1.98 -9.48 -15.71
CA ASN A 689 1.27 -10.70 -16.07
C ASN A 689 1.56 -11.22 -17.51
N PRO A 690 2.79 -11.64 -17.81
CA PRO A 690 4.04 -11.59 -17.06
C PRO A 690 4.81 -10.27 -17.22
N ASN A 691 5.76 -9.99 -16.30
CA ASN A 691 6.69 -8.87 -16.50
C ASN A 691 7.80 -9.25 -17.50
N LEU A 692 7.65 -8.88 -18.76
CA LEU A 692 8.62 -9.14 -19.83
C LEU A 692 9.79 -8.14 -19.85
N GLN A 693 9.71 -7.04 -19.12
CA GLN A 693 10.81 -6.04 -19.07
C GLN A 693 11.99 -6.51 -18.21
N ASN A 694 11.77 -7.50 -17.32
CA ASN A 694 12.79 -7.99 -16.42
C ASN A 694 13.50 -9.26 -16.91
N ILE A 695 13.32 -9.68 -18.16
CA ILE A 695 14.01 -10.84 -18.74
C ILE A 695 15.53 -10.59 -18.70
N PRO A 696 16.33 -11.47 -18.06
CA PRO A 696 17.75 -11.25 -17.86
C PRO A 696 18.53 -11.12 -19.17
N ILE A 697 19.48 -10.18 -19.21
CA ILE A 697 20.36 -9.96 -20.38
C ILE A 697 21.86 -10.07 -20.03
N ARG A 698 22.21 -9.85 -18.74
CA ARG A 698 23.61 -9.74 -18.33
C ARG A 698 24.33 -11.10 -18.31
N SER A 699 23.68 -12.17 -17.88
CA SER A 699 24.26 -13.50 -17.82
C SER A 699 24.09 -14.27 -19.14
N ALA A 700 25.02 -15.17 -19.46
CA ALA A 700 24.91 -16.03 -20.64
C ALA A 700 23.63 -16.87 -20.61
N LYS A 701 23.35 -17.52 -19.47
CA LYS A 701 22.13 -18.33 -19.26
C LYS A 701 20.85 -17.48 -19.35
N GLY A 702 20.87 -16.23 -18.87
CA GLY A 702 19.73 -15.32 -19.02
C GLY A 702 19.45 -14.93 -20.48
N ARG A 703 20.49 -14.80 -21.30
CA ARG A 703 20.34 -14.56 -22.73
C ARG A 703 19.71 -15.72 -23.50
N GLU A 704 19.92 -16.95 -23.05
CA GLU A 704 19.29 -18.15 -23.67
C GLU A 704 17.75 -18.09 -23.57
N ILE A 705 17.19 -17.58 -22.45
CA ILE A 705 15.74 -17.40 -22.33
C ILE A 705 15.19 -16.48 -23.42
N ARG A 706 15.95 -15.44 -23.81
CA ARG A 706 15.52 -14.51 -24.87
C ARG A 706 15.40 -15.18 -26.23
N LYS A 707 16.17 -16.21 -26.50
CA LYS A 707 16.10 -16.96 -27.77
C LYS A 707 14.79 -17.73 -27.94
N ALA A 708 14.12 -18.03 -26.81
CA ALA A 708 12.82 -18.68 -26.87
C ALA A 708 11.69 -17.73 -27.33
N PHE A 709 11.89 -16.41 -27.31
CA PHE A 709 10.95 -15.47 -27.89
C PHE A 709 11.20 -15.37 -29.40
N VAL A 710 10.21 -15.77 -30.18
CA VAL A 710 10.32 -15.93 -31.63
C VAL A 710 9.28 -15.09 -32.36
N ALA A 711 9.50 -14.88 -33.67
CA ALA A 711 8.52 -14.24 -34.52
C ALA A 711 7.29 -15.12 -34.70
N LYS A 712 6.16 -14.51 -35.04
CA LYS A 712 4.85 -15.14 -35.17
C LYS A 712 4.83 -16.37 -36.10
N ASN A 713 5.59 -16.29 -37.20
CA ASN A 713 5.76 -17.35 -38.16
C ASN A 713 6.99 -17.03 -39.05
N GLU A 714 7.29 -17.89 -40.01
CA GLU A 714 8.46 -17.77 -40.88
C GLU A 714 8.50 -16.50 -41.75
N ASN A 715 7.36 -15.86 -41.99
CA ASN A 715 7.26 -14.62 -42.76
C ASN A 715 7.48 -13.35 -41.92
N HIS A 716 7.72 -13.50 -40.62
CA HIS A 716 7.94 -12.40 -39.69
C HIS A 716 9.32 -12.49 -39.04
N GLN A 717 9.86 -11.35 -38.68
CA GLN A 717 11.12 -11.24 -37.97
C GLN A 717 10.97 -10.32 -36.76
N LEU A 718 11.69 -10.61 -35.68
CA LEU A 718 11.83 -9.70 -34.57
C LEU A 718 12.83 -8.62 -34.90
N MET A 719 12.44 -7.37 -34.76
CA MET A 719 13.31 -6.21 -34.95
C MET A 719 13.54 -5.54 -33.60
N ALA A 720 14.81 -5.38 -33.23
CA ALA A 720 15.21 -4.59 -32.07
C ALA A 720 15.72 -3.23 -32.55
N VAL A 721 15.22 -2.15 -31.92
CA VAL A 721 15.58 -0.77 -32.24
C VAL A 721 15.91 -0.05 -30.95
N ASP A 722 17.07 0.60 -30.89
CA ASP A 722 17.51 1.46 -29.77
C ASP A 722 17.21 2.93 -30.05
#